data_18095d6793efe6665ba685d92f8f1749
#
_entry.id   18095d6793efe6665ba685d92f8f1749
#
_cell.length_a   1.000
_cell.length_b   1.000
_cell.length_c   1.000
_cell.angle_alpha   90.00
_cell.angle_beta   90.00
_cell.angle_gamma   90.00
#
_symmetry.space_group_name_H-M   'P 1'
#
loop_
_entity.id
_entity.type
_entity.pdbx_description
1 polymer ?
#
loop_
_entity_poly.entity_id
_entity_poly.type
_entity_poly.pdbx_seq_one_letter_code
_entity_poly.pdbx_strand_id
1 'polypeptide(L)'
;MAENQNSNRKNENVRRANRIIQTRSFVLMILMGVVMFVLLFFRLFDLQITRHEELQGKAVNQQTRRTVVTANRGTIYDAGGNILAISSSAETIILSPLEIDNAVNDTEDPVSWTKESLAAGLAEILGKDASAIRKRMDNVKSQYEVIQLRADEDTAAKVRSYVDENKIAGVHLVADTKRYYPYGSLAAQVIGFVGDENTGLYGLEAYYEKELEGQSGLVISSKDQAENDMLYTYEQYFAAKNGSDLTLTLDTTIQYYLEKGIESMVDTFSAANGASGIVMDAKTGGILAMASYPNYDLNDFLTVSDQTLQERIERGESTVADMQLLQWRNKALNDTYEPGSTFKILTLSAALEEGVVDKTTTVNCGGSVNISGYTIHCSNKNVHGLQTLVQSVGNSCNPAFINYGLRIGSEKFYEYMRSFGLMNTTGIDLGGEAVGVFAADSSFTQLDLACYAFGQNFTVTPLALIAAQAACVNGGYLHTPYLVERITDSDGNVTYRHDDTPVRQVISEQTSATVRECLEYVVASGTGKNGQVAGYRIGGKTGTADKGQTGDVVVSFLCFAPADDPQVIMLITMDTPSRATGTYVSGGNMVAPTASTVMAEILPYLGVEPSYSAEELLGMDTTVPNVIGMSVEEAKAKLKDRALSYKIVGDGETITDQTPAGGAIIPGKSSVILYVGEEKSTDKCVVPHLIGKTPSEANTTATAAGLLIRFSGTTGSESSSVRVLSQSIDEGTEVEAGTVITVQLGDTSVTD
;
A
#
# COMPACT_ATOMS: atom_id res chain seq x y z
N MET A 1 65.69 -58.27 97.09
CA MET A 1 64.47 -57.40 97.18
C MET A 1 64.60 -56.08 96.45
N ALA A 2 65.78 -55.61 96.06
CA ALA A 2 65.96 -54.26 95.37
C ALA A 2 65.64 -54.25 93.84
N GLU A 3 65.80 -55.35 93.09
CA GLU A 3 65.55 -55.43 91.65
C GLU A 3 64.06 -55.40 91.27
N ASN A 4 63.20 -55.91 92.10
CA ASN A 4 61.76 -55.94 91.82
C ASN A 4 61.06 -54.57 92.09
N GLN A 5 61.64 -53.67 92.88
CA GLN A 5 61.10 -52.34 93.10
C GLN A 5 61.43 -51.40 91.94
N ASN A 6 62.60 -51.58 91.23
CA ASN A 6 62.99 -50.74 90.12
C ASN A 6 62.19 -51.08 88.85
N SER A 7 61.84 -52.37 88.61
CA SER A 7 60.97 -52.81 87.49
C SER A 7 59.53 -52.28 87.67
N ASN A 8 58.96 -52.30 88.86
CA ASN A 8 57.62 -51.75 89.08
C ASN A 8 57.55 -50.22 88.94
N ARG A 9 58.57 -49.46 89.40
CA ARG A 9 58.64 -48.03 89.15
C ARG A 9 58.80 -47.65 87.65
N LYS A 10 59.58 -48.40 86.91
CA LYS A 10 59.72 -48.24 85.46
C LYS A 10 58.39 -48.51 84.74
N ASN A 11 57.67 -49.58 85.07
CA ASN A 11 56.34 -49.88 84.49
C ASN A 11 55.28 -48.87 84.94
N GLU A 12 55.30 -48.33 86.17
CA GLU A 12 54.37 -47.25 86.53
C GLU A 12 54.66 -45.97 85.81
N ASN A 13 55.95 -45.61 85.64
CA ASN A 13 56.33 -44.39 84.89
C ASN A 13 55.97 -44.52 83.41
N VAL A 14 56.13 -45.69 82.79
CA VAL A 14 55.73 -45.98 81.44
C VAL A 14 54.17 -45.94 81.26
N ARG A 15 53.45 -46.54 82.24
CA ARG A 15 51.98 -46.43 82.30
C ARG A 15 51.50 -45.02 82.52
N ARG A 16 52.21 -44.22 83.34
CA ARG A 16 51.88 -42.81 83.58
C ARG A 16 52.20 -41.96 82.35
N ALA A 17 53.30 -42.20 81.65
CA ALA A 17 53.67 -41.55 80.38
C ALA A 17 52.67 -41.87 79.25
N ASN A 18 52.32 -43.17 79.13
CA ASN A 18 51.31 -43.58 78.11
C ASN A 18 49.94 -42.97 78.41
N ARG A 19 49.52 -42.91 79.70
CA ARG A 19 48.25 -42.29 80.04
C ARG A 19 48.27 -40.76 79.74
N ILE A 20 49.38 -40.09 79.98
CA ILE A 20 49.57 -38.67 79.70
C ILE A 20 49.52 -38.47 78.17
N ILE A 21 50.18 -39.33 77.39
CA ILE A 21 50.16 -39.29 75.90
C ILE A 21 48.77 -39.56 75.39
N GLN A 22 48.09 -40.59 75.92
CA GLN A 22 46.70 -40.88 75.54
C GLN A 22 45.73 -39.72 75.85
N THR A 23 45.89 -39.12 77.05
CA THR A 23 45.06 -37.97 77.45
C THR A 23 45.35 -36.75 76.54
N ARG A 24 46.61 -36.46 76.24
CA ARG A 24 47.00 -35.39 75.34
C ARG A 24 46.52 -35.63 73.88
N SER A 25 46.64 -36.88 73.39
CA SER A 25 46.15 -37.26 72.12
C SER A 25 44.60 -37.15 72.02
N PHE A 26 43.91 -37.56 73.12
CA PHE A 26 42.44 -37.45 73.20
C PHE A 26 41.99 -35.99 73.28
N VAL A 27 42.69 -35.14 74.03
CA VAL A 27 42.45 -33.69 74.07
C VAL A 27 42.71 -33.04 72.69
N LEU A 28 43.82 -33.43 72.04
CA LEU A 28 44.14 -32.95 70.70
C LEU A 28 43.08 -33.39 69.71
N MET A 29 42.58 -34.62 69.77
CA MET A 29 41.49 -35.12 68.90
C MET A 29 40.19 -34.33 69.13
N ILE A 30 39.83 -34.09 70.42
CA ILE A 30 38.65 -33.27 70.75
C ILE A 30 38.81 -31.84 70.22
N LEU A 31 39.99 -31.24 70.43
CA LEU A 31 40.28 -29.87 69.98
C LEU A 31 40.22 -29.77 68.45
N MET A 32 40.80 -30.75 67.73
CA MET A 32 40.75 -30.85 66.31
C MET A 32 39.31 -31.08 65.82
N GLY A 33 38.49 -31.91 66.46
CA GLY A 33 37.09 -32.10 66.23
C GLY A 33 36.26 -30.81 66.39
N VAL A 34 36.52 -30.08 67.44
CA VAL A 34 35.87 -28.79 67.76
C VAL A 34 36.23 -27.76 66.66
N VAL A 35 37.51 -27.65 66.33
CA VAL A 35 37.99 -26.74 65.27
C VAL A 35 37.31 -27.10 63.92
N MET A 36 37.27 -28.38 63.59
CA MET A 36 36.63 -28.85 62.35
C MET A 36 35.12 -28.58 62.38
N PHE A 37 34.47 -28.76 63.51
CA PHE A 37 33.04 -28.47 63.66
C PHE A 37 32.77 -26.95 63.58
N VAL A 38 33.59 -26.10 64.10
CA VAL A 38 33.48 -24.66 64.03
C VAL A 38 33.69 -24.19 62.60
N LEU A 39 34.66 -24.76 61.88
CA LEU A 39 34.86 -24.45 60.44
C LEU A 39 33.65 -24.89 59.60
N LEU A 40 33.10 -26.08 59.81
CA LEU A 40 31.89 -26.56 59.17
C LEU A 40 30.68 -25.69 59.51
N PHE A 41 30.54 -25.28 60.77
CA PHE A 41 29.45 -24.39 61.15
C PHE A 41 29.52 -23.04 60.44
N PHE A 42 30.69 -22.41 60.39
CA PHE A 42 30.85 -21.15 59.64
C PHE A 42 30.64 -21.35 58.19
N ARG A 43 31.03 -22.47 57.57
CA ARG A 43 30.80 -22.78 56.16
C ARG A 43 29.31 -23.02 55.88
N LEU A 44 28.62 -23.71 56.77
CA LEU A 44 27.16 -23.90 56.64
C LEU A 44 26.41 -22.60 56.86
N PHE A 45 26.86 -21.77 57.83
CA PHE A 45 26.27 -20.45 58.00
C PHE A 45 26.45 -19.55 56.79
N ASP A 46 27.65 -19.53 56.21
CA ASP A 46 27.92 -18.80 54.95
C ASP A 46 27.00 -19.27 53.81
N LEU A 47 26.89 -20.58 53.60
CA LEU A 47 26.06 -21.15 52.55
C LEU A 47 24.55 -20.98 52.77
N GLN A 48 24.08 -21.14 54.03
CA GLN A 48 22.64 -21.14 54.33
C GLN A 48 22.06 -19.78 54.68
N ILE A 49 22.89 -18.84 55.14
CA ILE A 49 22.42 -17.51 55.53
C ILE A 49 23.03 -16.43 54.65
N THR A 50 24.36 -16.34 54.57
CA THR A 50 25.02 -15.24 53.87
C THR A 50 24.81 -15.32 52.36
N ARG A 51 24.86 -16.55 51.78
CA ARG A 51 24.73 -16.81 50.36
C ARG A 51 23.40 -17.47 49.99
N HIS A 52 22.43 -17.49 50.93
CA HIS A 52 21.14 -18.16 50.74
C HIS A 52 20.40 -17.62 49.46
N GLU A 53 20.23 -16.32 49.36
CA GLU A 53 19.53 -15.69 48.22
C GLU A 53 20.28 -15.92 46.88
N GLU A 54 21.62 -15.82 46.90
CA GLU A 54 22.44 -16.10 45.71
C GLU A 54 22.29 -17.54 45.24
N LEU A 55 22.41 -18.51 46.17
CA LEU A 55 22.34 -19.93 45.87
C LEU A 55 20.92 -20.38 45.51
N GLN A 56 19.92 -19.83 46.20
CA GLN A 56 18.52 -20.05 45.89
C GLN A 56 18.17 -19.51 44.48
N GLY A 57 18.64 -18.28 44.17
CA GLY A 57 18.47 -17.71 42.85
C GLY A 57 19.11 -18.57 41.73
N LYS A 58 20.32 -19.09 41.98
CA LYS A 58 20.98 -20.01 41.05
C LYS A 58 20.24 -21.36 40.90
N ALA A 59 19.75 -21.92 41.98
CA ALA A 59 18.96 -23.16 41.96
C ALA A 59 17.65 -22.97 41.22
N VAL A 60 16.91 -21.88 41.51
CA VAL A 60 15.68 -21.53 40.76
C VAL A 60 15.95 -21.35 39.28
N ASN A 61 17.00 -20.60 38.92
CA ASN A 61 17.35 -20.41 37.49
C ASN A 61 17.79 -21.69 36.80
N GLN A 62 18.32 -22.65 37.50
CA GLN A 62 18.75 -23.95 36.99
C GLN A 62 17.58 -24.97 36.89
N GLN A 63 16.54 -24.78 37.71
CA GLN A 63 15.37 -25.67 37.79
C GLN A 63 14.14 -25.12 37.07
N THR A 64 14.17 -23.86 36.59
CA THR A 64 13.03 -23.27 35.88
C THR A 64 13.36 -23.06 34.41
N ARG A 65 12.46 -23.52 33.56
CA ARG A 65 12.41 -23.16 32.12
C ARG A 65 11.47 -21.98 31.98
N ARG A 66 11.92 -20.94 31.29
CA ARG A 66 11.11 -19.79 30.88
C ARG A 66 10.77 -19.96 29.39
N THR A 67 9.51 -20.23 29.11
CA THR A 67 9.01 -20.30 27.72
C THR A 67 8.23 -19.03 27.45
N VAL A 68 8.68 -18.25 26.47
CA VAL A 68 7.94 -17.06 26.00
C VAL A 68 6.78 -17.55 25.13
N VAL A 69 5.57 -17.08 25.42
CA VAL A 69 4.39 -17.28 24.58
C VAL A 69 4.24 -16.02 23.72
N THR A 70 4.55 -16.11 22.45
CA THR A 70 4.50 -14.97 21.53
C THR A 70 3.07 -14.46 21.42
N ALA A 71 2.85 -13.16 21.59
CA ALA A 71 1.57 -12.53 21.28
C ALA A 71 1.36 -12.47 19.78
N ASN A 72 0.13 -12.61 19.36
CA ASN A 72 -0.25 -12.29 17.97
C ASN A 72 -0.25 -10.79 17.79
N ARG A 73 0.35 -10.32 16.68
CA ARG A 73 0.25 -8.95 16.24
C ARG A 73 -1.19 -8.67 15.79
N GLY A 74 -1.73 -7.49 16.15
CA GLY A 74 -3.10 -7.11 15.82
C GLY A 74 -3.39 -7.17 14.32
N THR A 75 -4.62 -7.42 13.96
CA THR A 75 -5.07 -7.52 12.56
C THR A 75 -5.33 -6.13 11.99
N ILE A 76 -5.00 -5.93 10.72
CA ILE A 76 -5.35 -4.71 9.98
C ILE A 76 -6.49 -5.05 9.03
N TYR A 77 -7.60 -4.33 9.18
CA TYR A 77 -8.81 -4.46 8.36
C TYR A 77 -8.99 -3.23 7.48
N ASP A 78 -9.57 -3.43 6.29
CA ASP A 78 -10.08 -2.32 5.50
C ASP A 78 -11.43 -1.79 6.06
N ALA A 79 -12.00 -0.78 5.40
CA ALA A 79 -13.29 -0.20 5.78
C ALA A 79 -14.47 -1.19 5.71
N GLY A 80 -14.39 -2.19 4.83
CA GLY A 80 -15.37 -3.26 4.64
C GLY A 80 -15.18 -4.45 5.59
N GLY A 81 -14.11 -4.47 6.40
CA GLY A 81 -13.77 -5.59 7.30
C GLY A 81 -12.96 -6.69 6.63
N ASN A 82 -12.43 -6.48 5.44
CA ASN A 82 -11.50 -7.41 4.80
C ASN A 82 -10.14 -7.36 5.48
N ILE A 83 -9.49 -8.51 5.63
CA ILE A 83 -8.20 -8.63 6.31
C ILE A 83 -7.08 -8.22 5.36
N LEU A 84 -6.37 -7.13 5.69
CA LEU A 84 -5.20 -6.65 4.94
C LEU A 84 -3.89 -7.23 5.47
N ALA A 85 -3.79 -7.42 6.78
CA ALA A 85 -2.64 -8.04 7.43
C ALA A 85 -3.06 -8.83 8.68
N ILE A 86 -2.56 -10.05 8.83
CA ILE A 86 -2.88 -10.94 9.96
C ILE A 86 -1.64 -11.70 10.41
N SER A 87 -1.62 -12.09 11.70
CA SER A 87 -0.63 -13.03 12.23
C SER A 87 -1.09 -14.46 11.94
N SER A 88 -0.33 -15.18 11.14
CA SER A 88 -0.53 -16.61 10.85
C SER A 88 0.37 -17.46 11.74
N SER A 89 -0.10 -18.63 12.15
CA SER A 89 0.72 -19.59 12.88
C SER A 89 1.94 -20.00 12.04
N ALA A 90 3.10 -20.04 12.67
CA ALA A 90 4.35 -20.46 12.08
C ALA A 90 5.18 -21.20 13.14
N GLU A 91 6.23 -21.88 12.73
CA GLU A 91 7.15 -22.52 13.66
C GLU A 91 8.60 -22.12 13.35
N THR A 92 9.31 -21.70 14.36
CA THR A 92 10.75 -21.46 14.25
C THR A 92 11.50 -22.76 14.51
N ILE A 93 12.34 -23.18 13.57
CA ILE A 93 13.09 -24.43 13.64
C ILE A 93 14.48 -24.12 14.23
N ILE A 94 14.76 -24.78 15.35
CA ILE A 94 16.00 -24.62 16.09
C ILE A 94 16.76 -25.93 16.21
N LEU A 95 18.06 -25.83 16.33
CA LEU A 95 18.94 -26.93 16.74
C LEU A 95 19.35 -26.75 18.19
N SER A 96 19.45 -27.84 18.93
CA SER A 96 20.16 -27.97 20.19
C SER A 96 21.46 -28.76 19.94
N PRO A 97 22.57 -28.09 19.58
CA PRO A 97 23.85 -28.76 19.34
C PRO A 97 24.31 -29.64 20.50
N LEU A 98 23.94 -29.24 21.75
CA LEU A 98 24.23 -30.05 22.94
C LEU A 98 23.52 -31.41 22.90
N GLU A 99 22.22 -31.46 22.59
CA GLU A 99 21.44 -32.69 22.47
C GLU A 99 21.91 -33.53 21.30
N ILE A 100 22.18 -32.88 20.14
CA ILE A 100 22.73 -33.54 18.95
C ILE A 100 24.09 -34.20 19.26
N ASP A 101 24.97 -33.50 19.97
CA ASP A 101 26.28 -34.01 20.33
C ASP A 101 26.17 -35.18 21.32
N ASN A 102 25.29 -35.08 22.31
CA ASN A 102 24.99 -36.16 23.25
C ASN A 102 24.47 -37.38 22.54
N ALA A 103 23.49 -37.25 21.64
CA ALA A 103 22.87 -38.34 20.92
C ALA A 103 23.89 -39.06 19.97
N VAL A 104 24.72 -38.31 19.25
CA VAL A 104 25.72 -38.87 18.33
C VAL A 104 26.83 -39.59 19.08
N ASN A 105 27.20 -39.13 20.30
CA ASN A 105 28.26 -39.71 21.12
C ASN A 105 27.74 -40.78 22.12
N ASP A 106 26.43 -41.06 22.14
CA ASP A 106 25.86 -42.09 23.02
C ASP A 106 26.27 -43.48 22.53
N THR A 107 26.96 -44.22 23.38
CA THR A 107 27.42 -45.61 23.11
C THR A 107 26.46 -46.67 23.60
N GLU A 108 25.49 -46.29 24.45
CA GLU A 108 24.47 -47.23 25.00
C GLU A 108 23.26 -47.30 24.05
N ASP A 109 22.89 -46.16 23.43
CA ASP A 109 21.78 -46.09 22.42
C ASP A 109 22.25 -45.37 21.15
N PRO A 110 23.03 -46.01 20.27
CA PRO A 110 23.61 -45.34 19.12
C PRO A 110 22.56 -44.96 18.07
N VAL A 111 22.56 -43.70 17.65
CA VAL A 111 21.69 -43.18 16.60
C VAL A 111 22.13 -43.63 15.21
N SER A 112 21.18 -43.78 14.28
CA SER A 112 21.45 -44.19 12.89
C SER A 112 21.89 -43.06 11.95
N TRP A 113 21.92 -41.79 12.45
CA TRP A 113 22.24 -40.60 11.69
C TRP A 113 23.53 -39.93 12.19
N THR A 114 24.12 -39.10 11.36
CA THR A 114 25.32 -38.27 11.68
C THR A 114 25.00 -36.81 11.57
N LYS A 115 25.84 -35.93 12.13
CA LYS A 115 25.70 -34.46 11.99
C LYS A 115 25.66 -34.03 10.49
N GLU A 116 26.40 -34.75 9.64
CA GLU A 116 26.46 -34.48 8.21
C GLU A 116 25.16 -34.88 7.52
N SER A 117 24.61 -36.11 7.80
CA SER A 117 23.34 -36.56 7.22
C SER A 117 22.15 -35.72 7.73
N LEU A 118 22.17 -35.31 8.99
CA LEU A 118 21.17 -34.43 9.56
C LEU A 118 21.17 -33.05 8.87
N ALA A 119 22.38 -32.47 8.71
CA ALA A 119 22.52 -31.18 8.02
C ALA A 119 22.06 -31.26 6.55
N ALA A 120 22.36 -32.36 5.85
CA ALA A 120 21.96 -32.57 4.47
C ALA A 120 20.43 -32.72 4.33
N GLY A 121 19.78 -33.50 5.19
CA GLY A 121 18.32 -33.70 5.15
C GLY A 121 17.55 -32.41 5.49
N LEU A 122 18.01 -31.66 6.50
CA LEU A 122 17.42 -30.36 6.82
C LEU A 122 17.64 -29.33 5.70
N ALA A 123 18.82 -29.36 5.06
CA ALA A 123 19.14 -28.48 3.94
C ALA A 123 18.24 -28.72 2.74
N GLU A 124 17.93 -29.98 2.43
CA GLU A 124 17.02 -30.37 1.34
C GLU A 124 15.59 -29.84 1.61
N ILE A 125 15.09 -30.03 2.84
CA ILE A 125 13.73 -29.57 3.21
C ILE A 125 13.63 -28.04 3.23
N LEU A 126 14.66 -27.36 3.76
CA LEU A 126 14.66 -25.92 3.98
C LEU A 126 15.17 -25.11 2.78
N GLY A 127 15.70 -25.76 1.74
CA GLY A 127 16.31 -25.09 0.60
C GLY A 127 17.57 -24.27 0.96
N LYS A 128 18.33 -24.71 2.00
CA LYS A 128 19.50 -23.99 2.53
C LYS A 128 20.81 -24.75 2.29
N ASP A 129 21.93 -24.06 2.52
CA ASP A 129 23.25 -24.67 2.46
C ASP A 129 23.46 -25.61 3.65
N ALA A 130 23.72 -26.91 3.35
CA ALA A 130 24.02 -27.92 4.35
C ALA A 130 25.26 -27.58 5.20
N SER A 131 26.27 -26.94 4.61
CA SER A 131 27.50 -26.54 5.33
C SER A 131 27.21 -25.45 6.37
N ALA A 132 26.29 -24.55 6.09
CA ALA A 132 25.86 -23.52 7.03
C ALA A 132 25.10 -24.10 8.22
N ILE A 133 24.19 -25.06 7.96
CA ILE A 133 23.47 -25.79 9.00
C ILE A 133 24.45 -26.62 9.85
N ARG A 134 25.36 -27.36 9.19
CA ARG A 134 26.37 -28.17 9.88
C ARG A 134 27.26 -27.34 10.82
N LYS A 135 27.68 -26.16 10.38
CA LYS A 135 28.51 -25.25 11.18
C LYS A 135 27.82 -24.79 12.46
N ARG A 136 26.49 -24.63 12.46
CA ARG A 136 25.74 -24.28 13.69
C ARG A 136 25.79 -25.39 14.74
N MET A 137 25.94 -26.65 14.34
CA MET A 137 26.07 -27.80 15.25
C MET A 137 27.45 -27.87 15.93
N ASP A 138 28.43 -27.05 15.52
CA ASP A 138 29.77 -27.04 16.14
C ASP A 138 29.79 -26.35 17.51
N ASN A 139 28.79 -25.56 17.81
CA ASN A 139 28.65 -24.92 19.12
C ASN A 139 28.00 -25.89 20.15
N VAL A 140 28.72 -27.01 20.45
CA VAL A 140 28.21 -28.12 21.27
C VAL A 140 27.73 -27.76 22.68
N LYS A 141 27.88 -26.52 23.12
CA LYS A 141 27.34 -26.01 24.38
C LYS A 141 26.03 -25.27 24.23
N SER A 142 25.66 -24.95 23.00
CA SER A 142 24.41 -24.24 22.69
C SER A 142 23.23 -25.21 22.70
N GLN A 143 22.11 -24.75 23.22
CA GLN A 143 20.81 -25.44 23.19
C GLN A 143 19.82 -24.74 22.23
N TYR A 144 20.23 -23.62 21.64
CA TYR A 144 19.34 -22.79 20.82
C TYR A 144 20.10 -22.15 19.65
N GLU A 145 20.09 -22.81 18.51
CA GLU A 145 20.65 -22.31 17.25
C GLU A 145 19.56 -22.28 16.18
N VAL A 146 19.06 -21.10 15.83
CA VAL A 146 17.99 -20.95 14.83
C VAL A 146 18.51 -21.31 13.45
N ILE A 147 17.86 -22.22 12.76
CA ILE A 147 18.16 -22.58 11.36
C ILE A 147 17.10 -22.07 10.38
N GLN A 148 15.85 -21.93 10.82
CA GLN A 148 14.78 -21.33 10.05
C GLN A 148 13.84 -20.57 10.98
N LEU A 149 13.69 -19.27 10.73
CA LEU A 149 12.66 -18.46 11.37
C LEU A 149 11.33 -18.66 10.67
N ARG A 150 10.26 -18.81 11.43
CA ARG A 150 8.86 -18.75 10.98
C ARG A 150 8.59 -19.56 9.71
N ALA A 151 8.96 -20.82 9.73
CA ALA A 151 8.60 -21.77 8.68
C ALA A 151 7.07 -21.86 8.58
N ASP A 152 6.57 -21.95 7.35
CA ASP A 152 5.17 -22.25 7.10
C ASP A 152 4.83 -23.67 7.57
N GLU A 153 3.52 -23.95 7.72
CA GLU A 153 3.02 -25.24 8.21
C GLU A 153 3.49 -26.42 7.34
N ASP A 154 3.55 -26.25 6.01
CA ASP A 154 4.00 -27.30 5.11
C ASP A 154 5.48 -27.64 5.32
N THR A 155 6.32 -26.63 5.49
CA THR A 155 7.75 -26.80 5.76
C THR A 155 7.97 -27.38 7.17
N ALA A 156 7.24 -26.87 8.17
CA ALA A 156 7.30 -27.39 9.53
C ALA A 156 6.86 -28.86 9.61
N ALA A 157 5.77 -29.23 8.92
CA ALA A 157 5.30 -30.61 8.85
C ALA A 157 6.33 -31.56 8.22
N LYS A 158 7.03 -31.12 7.15
CA LYS A 158 8.10 -31.90 6.53
C LYS A 158 9.27 -32.11 7.48
N VAL A 159 9.68 -31.08 8.21
CA VAL A 159 10.75 -31.18 9.20
C VAL A 159 10.33 -32.10 10.34
N ARG A 160 9.09 -31.99 10.84
CA ARG A 160 8.54 -32.85 11.90
C ARG A 160 8.55 -34.32 11.46
N SER A 161 8.05 -34.60 10.26
CA SER A 161 8.07 -35.96 9.70
C SER A 161 9.51 -36.49 9.58
N TYR A 162 10.44 -35.68 9.08
CA TYR A 162 11.86 -36.09 8.97
C TYR A 162 12.50 -36.38 10.33
N VAL A 163 12.21 -35.57 11.35
CA VAL A 163 12.69 -35.77 12.72
C VAL A 163 12.12 -37.05 13.33
N ASP A 164 10.80 -37.28 13.19
CA ASP A 164 10.11 -38.40 13.75
C ASP A 164 10.52 -39.74 13.09
N GLU A 165 10.59 -39.77 11.76
CA GLU A 165 10.97 -40.97 10.98
C GLU A 165 12.41 -41.43 11.28
N ASN A 166 13.31 -40.49 11.46
CA ASN A 166 14.73 -40.77 11.72
C ASN A 166 15.09 -40.75 13.21
N LYS A 167 14.12 -40.53 14.10
CA LYS A 167 14.30 -40.43 15.56
C LYS A 167 15.44 -39.46 15.92
N ILE A 168 15.39 -38.26 15.31
CA ILE A 168 16.42 -37.23 15.47
C ILE A 168 16.22 -36.49 16.81
N ALA A 169 17.27 -36.44 17.62
CA ALA A 169 17.28 -35.62 18.83
C ALA A 169 17.90 -34.25 18.50
N GLY A 170 17.47 -33.23 19.25
CA GLY A 170 18.06 -31.89 19.20
C GLY A 170 17.62 -31.03 18.00
N VAL A 171 16.52 -31.39 17.33
CA VAL A 171 15.80 -30.53 16.40
C VAL A 171 14.44 -30.21 17.00
N HIS A 172 14.17 -28.94 17.26
CA HIS A 172 12.92 -28.52 17.89
C HIS A 172 12.18 -27.50 17.01
N LEU A 173 10.86 -27.60 17.00
CA LEU A 173 9.96 -26.65 16.36
C LEU A 173 9.29 -25.85 17.49
N VAL A 174 9.53 -24.55 17.50
CA VAL A 174 9.02 -23.62 18.50
C VAL A 174 7.89 -22.83 17.88
N ALA A 175 6.71 -22.85 18.51
CA ALA A 175 5.57 -22.05 18.04
C ALA A 175 5.95 -20.57 17.94
N ASP A 176 5.63 -19.97 16.80
CA ASP A 176 5.88 -18.59 16.45
C ASP A 176 4.74 -18.05 15.59
N THR A 177 4.78 -16.80 15.22
CA THR A 177 3.79 -16.17 14.34
C THR A 177 4.49 -15.47 13.17
N LYS A 178 3.93 -15.61 11.97
CA LYS A 178 4.40 -14.93 10.77
C LYS A 178 3.33 -13.94 10.31
N ARG A 179 3.74 -12.71 10.00
CA ARG A 179 2.86 -11.74 9.39
C ARG A 179 2.54 -12.17 7.95
N TYR A 180 1.27 -12.12 7.61
CA TYR A 180 0.76 -12.51 6.30
C TYR A 180 -0.17 -11.43 5.74
N TYR A 181 0.00 -11.12 4.48
CA TYR A 181 -0.72 -10.10 3.74
C TYR A 181 -1.52 -10.76 2.60
N PRO A 182 -2.83 -11.02 2.80
CA PRO A 182 -3.63 -11.82 1.86
C PRO A 182 -3.69 -11.27 0.44
N TYR A 183 -3.57 -9.95 0.28
CA TYR A 183 -3.65 -9.28 -1.01
C TYR A 183 -2.29 -8.97 -1.64
N GLY A 184 -1.20 -9.49 -1.08
CA GLY A 184 0.15 -9.35 -1.64
C GLY A 184 0.59 -7.90 -1.77
N SER A 185 0.49 -7.32 -2.96
CA SER A 185 0.98 -5.97 -3.25
C SER A 185 -0.02 -4.85 -2.99
N LEU A 186 -1.29 -5.15 -2.67
CA LEU A 186 -2.33 -4.14 -2.51
C LEU A 186 -2.00 -3.19 -1.35
N ALA A 187 -1.99 -1.89 -1.62
CA ALA A 187 -1.67 -0.82 -0.67
C ALA A 187 -0.31 -1.00 0.05
N ALA A 188 0.68 -1.62 -0.63
CA ALA A 188 1.93 -2.05 0.00
C ALA A 188 2.67 -0.91 0.71
N GLN A 189 2.78 0.27 0.11
CA GLN A 189 3.45 1.43 0.72
C GLN A 189 2.67 2.05 1.88
N VAL A 190 1.37 1.76 2.00
CA VAL A 190 0.50 2.23 3.11
C VAL A 190 0.55 1.24 4.26
N ILE A 191 0.28 -0.04 4.01
CA ILE A 191 0.27 -1.08 5.03
C ILE A 191 1.69 -1.23 5.61
N GLY A 192 2.70 -1.30 4.74
CA GLY A 192 4.07 -1.57 5.14
C GLY A 192 4.28 -3.03 5.54
N PHE A 193 5.44 -3.33 6.08
CA PHE A 193 5.84 -4.70 6.41
C PHE A 193 6.59 -4.79 7.73
N VAL A 194 6.69 -6.00 8.26
CA VAL A 194 7.43 -6.32 9.47
C VAL A 194 8.75 -7.02 9.14
N GLY A 195 9.77 -6.79 9.97
CA GLY A 195 11.05 -7.47 9.90
C GLY A 195 11.07 -8.83 10.59
N ASP A 196 12.26 -9.43 10.66
CA ASP A 196 12.49 -10.76 11.23
C ASP A 196 12.13 -10.86 12.72
N GLU A 197 12.13 -9.77 13.47
CA GLU A 197 11.76 -9.72 14.88
C GLU A 197 10.27 -9.44 15.10
N ASN A 198 9.44 -9.50 14.04
CA ASN A 198 8.03 -9.13 14.05
C ASN A 198 7.78 -7.65 14.40
N THR A 199 8.79 -6.80 14.21
CA THR A 199 8.72 -5.34 14.42
C THR A 199 8.36 -4.67 13.10
N GLY A 200 7.44 -3.71 13.12
CA GLY A 200 7.05 -2.93 11.96
C GLY A 200 8.19 -2.05 11.47
N LEU A 201 8.52 -2.13 10.18
CA LEU A 201 9.62 -1.39 9.57
C LEU A 201 9.14 -0.23 8.69
N TYR A 202 8.00 -0.38 8.03
CA TYR A 202 7.42 0.61 7.12
C TYR A 202 5.92 0.71 7.29
N GLY A 203 5.33 1.78 6.76
CA GLY A 203 3.89 1.98 6.68
C GLY A 203 3.18 2.03 8.02
N LEU A 204 1.92 1.60 8.05
CA LEU A 204 1.09 1.50 9.26
C LEU A 204 1.65 0.49 10.25
N GLU A 205 2.30 -0.58 9.77
CA GLU A 205 2.97 -1.56 10.63
C GLU A 205 4.02 -0.90 11.54
N ALA A 206 4.77 0.08 11.02
CA ALA A 206 5.76 0.81 11.81
C ALA A 206 5.12 1.95 12.62
N TYR A 207 4.14 2.66 12.06
CA TYR A 207 3.53 3.80 12.73
C TYR A 207 2.73 3.39 13.98
N TYR A 208 1.99 2.28 13.88
CA TYR A 208 1.18 1.71 14.95
C TYR A 208 1.84 0.50 15.64
N GLU A 209 3.19 0.46 15.66
CA GLU A 209 3.94 -0.64 16.27
C GLU A 209 3.47 -0.96 17.68
N LYS A 210 3.29 0.05 18.53
CA LYS A 210 2.92 -0.12 19.96
C LYS A 210 1.53 -0.72 20.15
N GLU A 211 0.61 -0.39 19.25
CA GLU A 211 -0.75 -0.88 19.26
C GLU A 211 -0.81 -2.31 18.71
N LEU A 212 -0.04 -2.57 17.65
CA LEU A 212 -0.07 -3.82 16.91
C LEU A 212 0.73 -4.95 17.56
N GLU A 213 1.91 -4.69 18.17
CA GLU A 213 2.84 -5.76 18.59
C GLU A 213 2.29 -6.69 19.68
N GLY A 214 1.41 -6.20 20.56
CA GLY A 214 0.91 -6.93 21.72
C GLY A 214 1.94 -7.09 22.82
N GLN A 215 1.66 -7.95 23.78
CA GLN A 215 2.54 -8.26 24.92
C GLN A 215 2.70 -9.77 25.04
N SER A 216 3.91 -10.25 24.82
CA SER A 216 4.21 -11.67 24.96
C SER A 216 4.03 -12.15 26.40
N GLY A 217 3.46 -13.33 26.53
CA GLY A 217 3.30 -14.04 27.79
C GLY A 217 4.57 -14.80 28.19
N LEU A 218 4.57 -15.30 29.41
CA LEU A 218 5.66 -16.09 29.98
C LEU A 218 5.10 -17.29 30.72
N VAL A 219 5.58 -18.48 30.40
CA VAL A 219 5.36 -19.71 31.17
C VAL A 219 6.65 -20.04 31.91
N ILE A 220 6.58 -20.09 33.21
CA ILE A 220 7.70 -20.51 34.07
C ILE A 220 7.34 -21.90 34.60
N SER A 221 7.94 -22.94 34.04
CA SER A 221 7.76 -24.32 34.48
C SER A 221 9.01 -24.82 35.21
N SER A 222 8.85 -25.71 36.20
CA SER A 222 9.96 -26.34 36.88
C SER A 222 10.29 -27.68 36.25
N LYS A 223 11.58 -27.93 35.98
CA LYS A 223 12.09 -29.17 35.41
C LYS A 223 13.01 -29.91 36.36
N ASP A 224 13.09 -31.24 36.22
CA ASP A 224 14.11 -32.04 36.90
C ASP A 224 15.48 -31.92 36.20
N GLN A 225 16.55 -32.57 36.77
CA GLN A 225 17.88 -32.58 36.14
C GLN A 225 17.95 -33.29 34.79
N ALA A 226 16.91 -34.03 34.43
CA ALA A 226 16.78 -34.73 33.15
C ALA A 226 15.81 -34.01 32.18
N GLU A 227 15.46 -32.75 32.48
CA GLU A 227 14.55 -31.87 31.71
C GLU A 227 13.09 -32.35 31.59
N ASN A 228 12.66 -33.35 32.40
CA ASN A 228 11.27 -33.75 32.47
C ASN A 228 10.45 -32.82 33.34
N ASP A 229 9.19 -32.54 32.95
CA ASP A 229 8.27 -31.74 33.77
C ASP A 229 7.96 -32.48 35.07
N MET A 230 8.17 -31.79 36.19
CA MET A 230 7.90 -32.39 37.51
C MET A 230 6.40 -32.43 37.80
N LEU A 231 5.87 -33.59 38.17
CA LEU A 231 4.42 -33.89 38.33
C LEU A 231 3.68 -33.03 39.40
N TYR A 232 4.37 -32.22 40.18
CA TYR A 232 3.79 -31.40 41.26
C TYR A 232 4.55 -30.07 41.44
N THR A 233 4.71 -29.25 40.41
CA THR A 233 5.46 -28.01 40.51
C THR A 233 4.69 -26.76 40.10
N TYR A 234 5.06 -25.68 40.74
CA TYR A 234 4.55 -24.35 40.60
C TYR A 234 4.77 -23.86 39.16
N GLU A 235 3.69 -23.81 38.38
CA GLU A 235 3.68 -23.21 37.06
C GLU A 235 3.10 -21.79 37.20
N GLN A 236 3.90 -20.79 36.84
CA GLN A 236 3.39 -19.42 36.69
C GLN A 236 3.12 -19.14 35.23
N TYR A 237 1.88 -18.89 34.95
CA TYR A 237 1.43 -18.51 33.61
C TYR A 237 1.10 -17.02 33.60
N PHE A 238 1.83 -16.27 32.77
CA PHE A 238 1.50 -14.90 32.42
C PHE A 238 0.93 -14.94 31.01
N ALA A 239 -0.37 -14.68 30.86
CA ALA A 239 -1.03 -14.75 29.56
C ALA A 239 -0.44 -13.75 28.58
N ALA A 240 -0.21 -14.16 27.35
CA ALA A 240 0.07 -13.23 26.26
C ALA A 240 -1.17 -12.36 26.01
N LYS A 241 -0.94 -11.09 25.75
CA LYS A 241 -2.00 -10.16 25.32
C LYS A 241 -1.74 -9.79 23.86
N ASN A 242 -2.64 -10.18 22.97
CA ASN A 242 -2.53 -9.85 21.55
C ASN A 242 -2.55 -8.34 21.32
N GLY A 243 -1.96 -7.90 20.23
CA GLY A 243 -2.03 -6.52 19.77
C GLY A 243 -3.45 -6.08 19.46
N SER A 244 -3.65 -4.77 19.38
CA SER A 244 -4.91 -4.16 19.02
C SER A 244 -5.10 -4.20 17.50
N ASP A 245 -6.34 -4.38 17.06
CA ASP A 245 -6.70 -4.39 15.65
C ASP A 245 -6.92 -2.97 15.14
N LEU A 246 -6.51 -2.71 13.89
CA LEU A 246 -6.78 -1.48 13.19
C LEU A 246 -7.89 -1.67 12.16
N THR A 247 -8.87 -0.77 12.13
CA THR A 247 -9.82 -0.66 11.02
C THR A 247 -9.52 0.63 10.27
N LEU A 248 -9.24 0.49 8.97
CA LEU A 248 -8.85 1.60 8.12
C LEU A 248 -10.06 2.23 7.44
N THR A 249 -9.86 3.44 6.90
CA THR A 249 -10.75 4.06 5.91
C THR A 249 -10.51 3.53 4.50
N LEU A 250 -9.35 2.89 4.27
CA LEU A 250 -8.97 2.30 3.00
C LEU A 250 -9.94 1.20 2.61
N ASP A 251 -10.39 1.22 1.36
CA ASP A 251 -11.29 0.24 0.76
C ASP A 251 -10.55 -0.58 -0.30
N THR A 252 -10.53 -1.90 -0.17
CA THR A 252 -9.78 -2.80 -1.08
C THR A 252 -10.25 -2.70 -2.53
N THR A 253 -11.54 -2.44 -2.77
CA THR A 253 -12.09 -2.31 -4.12
C THR A 253 -11.64 -1.02 -4.78
N ILE A 254 -11.72 0.10 -4.07
CA ILE A 254 -11.27 1.41 -4.56
C ILE A 254 -9.76 1.40 -4.77
N GLN A 255 -9.01 0.81 -3.83
CA GLN A 255 -7.56 0.65 -3.92
C GLN A 255 -7.16 -0.16 -5.17
N TYR A 256 -7.85 -1.29 -5.42
CA TYR A 256 -7.59 -2.13 -6.58
C TYR A 256 -7.77 -1.38 -7.91
N TYR A 257 -8.88 -0.64 -8.06
CA TYR A 257 -9.11 0.12 -9.29
C TYR A 257 -8.10 1.26 -9.48
N LEU A 258 -7.70 1.91 -8.39
CA LEU A 258 -6.67 2.96 -8.44
C LEU A 258 -5.32 2.38 -8.86
N GLU A 259 -4.86 1.30 -8.24
CA GLU A 259 -3.57 0.66 -8.56
C GLU A 259 -3.54 0.16 -10.00
N LYS A 260 -4.58 -0.56 -10.44
CA LYS A 260 -4.70 -1.06 -11.80
C LYS A 260 -4.69 0.08 -12.82
N GLY A 261 -5.38 1.18 -12.52
CA GLY A 261 -5.38 2.37 -13.38
C GLY A 261 -3.99 2.99 -13.50
N ILE A 262 -3.27 3.13 -12.39
CA ILE A 262 -1.92 3.69 -12.33
C ILE A 262 -0.92 2.78 -13.07
N GLU A 263 -0.95 1.47 -12.82
CA GLU A 263 -0.09 0.49 -13.48
C GLU A 263 -0.26 0.58 -15.01
N SER A 264 -1.49 0.46 -15.49
CA SER A 264 -1.80 0.58 -16.93
C SER A 264 -1.34 1.92 -17.52
N MET A 265 -1.46 3.01 -16.78
CA MET A 265 -1.02 4.34 -17.22
C MET A 265 0.51 4.41 -17.32
N VAL A 266 1.23 3.91 -16.31
CA VAL A 266 2.70 3.89 -16.31
C VAL A 266 3.24 3.06 -17.47
N ASP A 267 2.66 1.88 -17.69
CA ASP A 267 3.05 1.00 -18.80
C ASP A 267 2.77 1.66 -20.17
N THR A 268 1.57 2.23 -20.34
CA THR A 268 1.17 2.90 -21.60
C THR A 268 2.09 4.06 -21.95
N PHE A 269 2.48 4.86 -20.96
CA PHE A 269 3.25 6.08 -21.18
C PHE A 269 4.72 5.94 -20.79
N SER A 270 5.17 4.76 -20.39
CA SER A 270 6.55 4.44 -20.02
C SER A 270 7.13 5.50 -19.08
N ALA A 271 6.44 5.74 -17.94
CA ALA A 271 6.82 6.78 -17.00
C ALA A 271 8.08 6.39 -16.22
N ALA A 272 9.19 7.08 -16.48
CA ALA A 272 10.52 6.72 -15.97
C ALA A 272 10.63 6.75 -14.44
N ASN A 273 9.85 7.61 -13.77
CA ASN A 273 9.85 7.76 -12.32
C ASN A 273 8.52 7.30 -11.68
N GLY A 274 7.69 6.57 -12.43
CA GLY A 274 6.46 6.00 -11.93
C GLY A 274 5.33 7.02 -11.71
N ALA A 275 4.43 6.69 -10.80
CA ALA A 275 3.22 7.47 -10.55
C ALA A 275 2.73 7.33 -9.12
N SER A 276 1.79 8.20 -8.71
CA SER A 276 1.05 8.05 -7.46
C SER A 276 -0.42 8.46 -7.63
N GLY A 277 -1.29 7.93 -6.77
CA GLY A 277 -2.68 8.31 -6.73
C GLY A 277 -3.23 8.29 -5.32
N ILE A 278 -4.17 9.18 -5.04
CA ILE A 278 -4.89 9.25 -3.77
C ILE A 278 -6.37 9.41 -4.10
N VAL A 279 -7.20 8.60 -3.45
CA VAL A 279 -8.66 8.77 -3.40
C VAL A 279 -9.03 9.06 -1.96
N MET A 280 -9.74 10.15 -1.72
CA MET A 280 -10.05 10.63 -0.38
C MET A 280 -11.54 10.99 -0.29
N ASP A 281 -12.17 10.70 0.82
CA ASP A 281 -13.48 11.25 1.16
C ASP A 281 -13.38 12.77 1.29
N ALA A 282 -14.12 13.47 0.46
CA ALA A 282 -14.02 14.93 0.37
C ALA A 282 -14.55 15.65 1.62
N LYS A 283 -15.43 14.99 2.41
CA LYS A 283 -16.10 15.58 3.57
C LYS A 283 -15.39 15.32 4.89
N THR A 284 -14.67 14.18 5.01
CA THR A 284 -14.04 13.76 6.26
C THR A 284 -12.52 13.80 6.22
N GLY A 285 -11.92 13.71 5.02
CA GLY A 285 -10.49 13.55 4.85
C GLY A 285 -10.00 12.11 4.97
N GLY A 286 -10.89 11.12 5.14
CA GLY A 286 -10.54 9.70 5.16
C GLY A 286 -9.95 9.23 3.84
N ILE A 287 -8.79 8.57 3.90
CA ILE A 287 -8.12 8.04 2.71
C ILE A 287 -8.76 6.72 2.31
N LEU A 288 -9.49 6.72 1.20
CA LEU A 288 -10.16 5.54 0.65
C LEU A 288 -9.21 4.65 -0.15
N ALA A 289 -8.21 5.26 -0.79
CA ALA A 289 -7.13 4.57 -1.48
C ALA A 289 -5.90 5.46 -1.60
N MET A 290 -4.71 4.86 -1.51
CA MET A 290 -3.43 5.52 -1.74
C MET A 290 -2.46 4.55 -2.39
N ALA A 291 -2.01 4.85 -3.59
CA ALA A 291 -1.17 4.00 -4.40
C ALA A 291 0.11 4.70 -4.86
N SER A 292 1.17 3.94 -4.99
CA SER A 292 2.45 4.35 -5.59
C SER A 292 2.94 3.28 -6.55
N TYR A 293 3.56 3.69 -7.63
CA TYR A 293 4.22 2.80 -8.59
C TYR A 293 5.69 3.24 -8.77
N PRO A 294 6.67 2.33 -8.78
CA PRO A 294 6.54 0.87 -8.75
C PRO A 294 6.00 0.33 -7.41
N ASN A 295 5.31 -0.82 -7.48
CA ASN A 295 4.73 -1.54 -6.35
C ASN A 295 5.58 -2.77 -5.99
N TYR A 296 5.26 -3.48 -4.87
CA TYR A 296 5.98 -4.67 -4.42
C TYR A 296 5.07 -5.59 -3.58
N ASP A 297 5.42 -6.88 -3.49
CA ASP A 297 4.70 -7.84 -2.65
C ASP A 297 5.14 -7.72 -1.18
N LEU A 298 4.19 -7.49 -0.27
CA LEU A 298 4.41 -7.40 1.17
C LEU A 298 4.94 -8.71 1.78
N ASN A 299 4.60 -9.85 1.19
CA ASN A 299 5.09 -11.16 1.64
C ASN A 299 6.52 -11.46 1.17
N ASP A 300 7.01 -10.74 0.15
CA ASP A 300 8.38 -10.84 -0.40
C ASP A 300 8.96 -9.45 -0.71
N PHE A 301 8.95 -8.58 0.29
CA PHE A 301 9.34 -7.17 0.15
C PHE A 301 10.82 -6.96 -0.21
N LEU A 302 11.66 -7.97 -0.02
CA LEU A 302 13.10 -7.89 -0.36
C LEU A 302 13.38 -8.12 -1.84
N THR A 303 12.47 -8.76 -2.57
CA THR A 303 12.60 -8.95 -4.01
C THR A 303 12.18 -7.68 -4.75
N VAL A 304 13.01 -7.25 -5.69
CA VAL A 304 12.66 -6.18 -6.63
C VAL A 304 11.91 -6.83 -7.78
N SER A 305 10.58 -6.64 -7.83
CA SER A 305 9.71 -7.29 -8.80
C SER A 305 9.47 -6.47 -10.07
N ASP A 306 9.61 -5.15 -10.01
CA ASP A 306 9.42 -4.25 -11.16
C ASP A 306 10.54 -4.42 -12.19
N GLN A 307 10.14 -4.68 -13.45
CA GLN A 307 11.08 -4.94 -14.54
C GLN A 307 12.02 -3.76 -14.82
N THR A 308 11.50 -2.53 -14.77
CA THR A 308 12.32 -1.31 -15.02
C THR A 308 13.39 -1.15 -13.95
N LEU A 309 13.07 -1.46 -12.69
CA LEU A 309 14.04 -1.44 -11.59
C LEU A 309 15.08 -2.55 -11.73
N GLN A 310 14.65 -3.76 -12.12
CA GLN A 310 15.57 -4.89 -12.38
C GLN A 310 16.57 -4.56 -13.50
N GLU A 311 16.09 -3.99 -14.61
CA GLU A 311 16.96 -3.56 -15.72
C GLU A 311 18.01 -2.52 -15.29
N ARG A 312 17.66 -1.60 -14.37
CA ARG A 312 18.63 -0.63 -13.81
C ARG A 312 19.73 -1.32 -12.98
N ILE A 313 19.35 -2.38 -12.24
CA ILE A 313 20.31 -3.20 -11.50
C ILE A 313 21.24 -3.94 -12.48
N GLU A 314 20.68 -4.59 -13.51
CA GLU A 314 21.42 -5.34 -14.52
C GLU A 314 22.42 -4.46 -15.31
N ARG A 315 22.02 -3.21 -15.60
CA ARG A 315 22.89 -2.22 -16.25
C ARG A 315 23.96 -1.63 -15.32
N GLY A 316 23.92 -1.98 -14.03
CA GLY A 316 24.86 -1.45 -13.02
C GLY A 316 24.65 0.04 -12.69
N GLU A 317 23.47 0.59 -12.98
CA GLU A 317 23.10 1.97 -12.68
C GLU A 317 22.74 2.17 -11.21
N SER A 318 22.32 1.10 -10.52
CA SER A 318 21.86 1.14 -9.13
C SER A 318 22.10 -0.21 -8.44
N THR A 319 22.13 -0.20 -7.12
CA THR A 319 22.18 -1.44 -6.32
C THR A 319 20.79 -2.00 -6.05
N VAL A 320 20.72 -3.29 -5.67
CA VAL A 320 19.45 -3.90 -5.21
C VAL A 320 18.86 -3.10 -4.04
N ALA A 321 19.69 -2.69 -3.07
CA ALA A 321 19.24 -1.93 -1.91
C ALA A 321 18.63 -0.57 -2.30
N ASP A 322 19.22 0.14 -3.28
CA ASP A 322 18.67 1.41 -3.77
C ASP A 322 17.29 1.20 -4.41
N MET A 323 17.12 0.10 -5.15
CA MET A 323 15.84 -0.20 -5.81
C MET A 323 14.78 -0.69 -4.82
N GLN A 324 15.16 -1.43 -3.78
CA GLN A 324 14.27 -1.77 -2.66
C GLN A 324 13.76 -0.50 -1.96
N LEU A 325 14.64 0.44 -1.62
CA LEU A 325 14.24 1.71 -1.02
C LEU A 325 13.31 2.51 -1.93
N LEU A 326 13.49 2.43 -3.25
CA LEU A 326 12.64 3.10 -4.21
C LEU A 326 11.23 2.49 -4.28
N GLN A 327 11.11 1.15 -4.30
CA GLN A 327 9.79 0.49 -4.34
C GLN A 327 9.02 0.62 -3.02
N TRP A 328 9.71 0.71 -1.86
CA TRP A 328 9.06 0.91 -0.57
C TRP A 328 8.58 2.36 -0.34
N ARG A 329 9.05 3.28 -1.16
CA ARG A 329 8.76 4.70 -1.02
C ARG A 329 7.31 5.02 -1.38
N ASN A 330 6.57 5.63 -0.47
CA ASN A 330 5.24 6.16 -0.73
C ASN A 330 5.34 7.54 -1.41
N LYS A 331 5.23 7.56 -2.74
CA LYS A 331 5.38 8.80 -3.53
C LYS A 331 4.32 9.85 -3.21
N ALA A 332 3.13 9.43 -2.79
CA ALA A 332 2.06 10.35 -2.42
C ALA A 332 2.38 11.16 -1.14
N LEU A 333 3.26 10.62 -0.30
CA LEU A 333 3.60 11.13 1.03
C LEU A 333 5.03 11.65 1.13
N ASN A 334 5.99 10.93 0.52
CA ASN A 334 7.43 11.18 0.71
C ASN A 334 8.05 12.05 -0.38
N ASP A 335 7.37 12.22 -1.54
CA ASP A 335 7.88 13.00 -2.66
C ASP A 335 7.19 14.36 -2.73
N THR A 336 7.98 15.38 -3.08
CA THR A 336 7.45 16.71 -3.36
C THR A 336 7.66 17.06 -4.82
N TYR A 337 6.70 17.76 -5.40
CA TYR A 337 6.75 18.20 -6.79
C TYR A 337 6.12 19.59 -6.95
N GLU A 338 6.43 20.29 -8.02
CA GLU A 338 5.71 21.50 -8.38
C GLU A 338 4.30 21.12 -8.85
N PRO A 339 3.22 21.62 -8.19
CA PRO A 339 1.85 21.18 -8.49
C PRO A 339 1.33 21.65 -9.85
N GLY A 340 1.98 22.65 -10.44
CA GLY A 340 1.55 23.22 -11.70
C GLY A 340 0.10 23.73 -11.66
N SER A 341 -0.60 23.57 -12.76
CA SER A 341 -1.95 24.15 -12.91
C SER A 341 -3.01 23.56 -11.98
N THR A 342 -2.78 22.45 -11.27
CA THR A 342 -3.71 21.96 -10.25
C THR A 342 -3.74 22.88 -9.03
N PHE A 343 -2.68 23.64 -8.77
CA PHE A 343 -2.64 24.64 -7.70
C PHE A 343 -3.57 25.83 -7.96
N LYS A 344 -3.93 26.11 -9.20
CA LYS A 344 -4.84 27.20 -9.58
C LYS A 344 -6.20 27.13 -8.87
N ILE A 345 -6.59 25.96 -8.39
CA ILE A 345 -7.80 25.77 -7.57
C ILE A 345 -7.72 26.62 -6.30
N LEU A 346 -6.56 26.61 -5.62
CA LEU A 346 -6.35 27.38 -4.40
C LEU A 346 -6.27 28.88 -4.68
N THR A 347 -5.57 29.25 -5.75
CA THR A 347 -5.51 30.66 -6.19
C THR A 347 -6.88 31.22 -6.55
N LEU A 348 -7.72 30.43 -7.25
CA LEU A 348 -9.10 30.79 -7.56
C LEU A 348 -9.92 30.96 -6.30
N SER A 349 -9.81 30.00 -5.36
CA SER A 349 -10.51 30.03 -4.08
C SER A 349 -10.17 31.29 -3.27
N ALA A 350 -8.88 31.60 -3.12
CA ALA A 350 -8.42 32.78 -2.44
C ALA A 350 -8.89 34.09 -3.14
N ALA A 351 -8.83 34.14 -4.47
CA ALA A 351 -9.26 35.31 -5.23
C ALA A 351 -10.75 35.60 -5.12
N LEU A 352 -11.57 34.54 -5.10
CA LEU A 352 -13.02 34.65 -4.91
C LEU A 352 -13.36 35.04 -3.46
N GLU A 353 -12.69 34.45 -2.47
CA GLU A 353 -12.94 34.73 -1.05
C GLU A 353 -12.58 36.18 -0.67
N GLU A 354 -11.47 36.70 -1.19
CA GLU A 354 -11.09 38.12 -1.01
C GLU A 354 -11.93 39.06 -1.89
N GLY A 355 -12.84 38.56 -2.72
CA GLY A 355 -13.69 39.37 -3.59
C GLY A 355 -12.92 40.16 -4.66
N VAL A 356 -11.66 39.81 -4.94
CA VAL A 356 -10.84 40.43 -5.99
C VAL A 356 -11.22 39.99 -7.39
N VAL A 357 -11.95 38.87 -7.48
CA VAL A 357 -12.61 38.36 -8.68
C VAL A 357 -14.01 37.83 -8.33
N ASP A 358 -14.90 37.85 -9.32
CA ASP A 358 -16.25 37.29 -9.26
C ASP A 358 -16.65 36.65 -10.60
N LYS A 359 -17.88 36.10 -10.69
CA LYS A 359 -18.39 35.45 -11.93
C LYS A 359 -18.46 36.42 -13.14
N THR A 360 -18.46 37.72 -12.92
CA THR A 360 -18.51 38.76 -13.98
C THR A 360 -17.12 39.18 -14.43
N THR A 361 -16.09 38.80 -13.70
CA THR A 361 -14.70 39.17 -13.99
C THR A 361 -14.26 38.64 -15.36
N THR A 362 -13.65 39.53 -16.14
CA THR A 362 -13.03 39.22 -17.43
C THR A 362 -11.55 39.54 -17.41
N VAL A 363 -10.75 38.75 -18.11
CA VAL A 363 -9.30 38.94 -18.28
C VAL A 363 -8.92 38.78 -19.75
N ASN A 364 -8.05 39.66 -20.23
CA ASN A 364 -7.51 39.55 -21.60
C ASN A 364 -6.15 38.84 -21.54
N CYS A 365 -6.03 37.70 -22.25
CA CYS A 365 -4.79 36.93 -22.38
C CYS A 365 -4.10 37.24 -23.72
N GLY A 366 -3.02 38.00 -23.68
CA GLY A 366 -2.16 38.25 -24.86
C GLY A 366 -1.09 37.21 -25.14
N GLY A 367 -1.19 36.00 -24.51
CA GLY A 367 -0.22 34.91 -24.64
C GLY A 367 0.97 34.98 -23.68
N SER A 368 1.21 36.11 -23.04
CA SER A 368 2.26 36.27 -22.01
C SER A 368 2.00 37.49 -21.13
N VAL A 369 2.72 37.56 -20.01
CA VAL A 369 2.76 38.70 -19.12
C VAL A 369 4.21 38.96 -18.67
N ASN A 370 4.61 40.22 -18.52
CA ASN A 370 5.93 40.60 -18.02
C ASN A 370 5.84 41.00 -16.54
N ILE A 371 6.61 40.31 -15.69
CA ILE A 371 6.68 40.55 -14.26
C ILE A 371 8.15 40.82 -13.88
N SER A 372 8.45 41.98 -13.37
CA SER A 372 9.81 42.37 -12.91
C SER A 372 10.92 42.09 -13.97
N GLY A 373 10.58 42.27 -15.27
CA GLY A 373 11.51 42.04 -16.39
C GLY A 373 11.53 40.62 -16.93
N TYR A 374 10.82 39.65 -16.32
CA TYR A 374 10.69 38.28 -16.79
C TYR A 374 9.39 38.08 -17.56
N THR A 375 9.47 37.47 -18.73
CA THR A 375 8.29 37.16 -19.54
C THR A 375 7.80 35.75 -19.22
N ILE A 376 6.59 35.66 -18.64
CA ILE A 376 5.92 34.38 -18.35
C ILE A 376 4.88 34.14 -19.43
N HIS A 377 4.97 33.00 -20.10
CA HIS A 377 4.06 32.62 -21.20
C HIS A 377 2.83 31.87 -20.67
N CYS A 378 1.73 32.03 -21.39
CA CYS A 378 0.61 31.11 -21.28
C CYS A 378 1.01 29.73 -21.80
N SER A 379 0.30 28.69 -21.38
CA SER A 379 0.53 27.33 -21.83
C SER A 379 0.56 27.28 -23.37
N ASN A 380 1.52 26.56 -23.95
CA ASN A 380 1.76 26.49 -25.40
C ASN A 380 1.83 27.85 -26.12
N LYS A 381 2.08 28.95 -25.40
CA LYS A 381 2.04 30.32 -25.92
C LYS A 381 0.68 30.68 -26.53
N ASN A 382 -0.40 30.05 -26.04
CA ASN A 382 -1.76 30.31 -26.50
C ASN A 382 -2.17 31.77 -26.21
N VAL A 383 -2.88 32.38 -27.16
CA VAL A 383 -3.51 33.70 -27.00
C VAL A 383 -5.01 33.49 -26.89
N HIS A 384 -5.55 33.54 -25.66
CA HIS A 384 -6.97 33.27 -25.43
C HIS A 384 -7.86 34.51 -25.67
N GLY A 385 -7.28 35.72 -25.78
CA GLY A 385 -8.03 36.96 -25.88
C GLY A 385 -8.82 37.29 -24.63
N LEU A 386 -9.96 37.97 -24.79
CA LEU A 386 -10.86 38.31 -23.68
C LEU A 386 -11.65 37.06 -23.27
N GLN A 387 -11.55 36.68 -22.03
CA GLN A 387 -12.21 35.50 -21.46
C GLN A 387 -12.85 35.81 -20.10
N THR A 388 -13.96 35.16 -19.80
CA THR A 388 -14.62 35.22 -18.50
C THR A 388 -13.81 34.45 -17.44
N LEU A 389 -14.15 34.58 -16.15
CA LEU A 389 -13.56 33.80 -15.06
C LEU A 389 -13.59 32.30 -15.39
N VAL A 390 -14.77 31.75 -15.71
CA VAL A 390 -14.97 30.33 -16.01
C VAL A 390 -14.12 29.89 -17.19
N GLN A 391 -14.07 30.66 -18.27
CA GLN A 391 -13.23 30.37 -19.44
C GLN A 391 -11.73 30.41 -19.09
N SER A 392 -11.29 31.32 -18.21
CA SER A 392 -9.88 31.40 -17.79
C SER A 392 -9.45 30.19 -16.98
N VAL A 393 -10.35 29.62 -16.19
CA VAL A 393 -10.15 28.36 -15.45
C VAL A 393 -10.16 27.18 -16.41
N GLY A 394 -11.13 27.12 -17.33
CA GLY A 394 -11.27 26.07 -18.35
C GLY A 394 -10.08 25.99 -19.31
N ASN A 395 -9.53 27.15 -19.70
CA ASN A 395 -8.34 27.26 -20.53
C ASN A 395 -7.02 27.13 -19.76
N SER A 396 -7.08 26.96 -18.44
CA SER A 396 -5.88 26.94 -17.60
C SER A 396 -4.92 28.13 -17.82
N CYS A 397 -5.45 29.33 -18.00
CA CYS A 397 -4.73 30.51 -18.50
C CYS A 397 -3.73 31.09 -17.46
N ASN A 398 -2.41 30.92 -17.65
CA ASN A 398 -1.39 31.47 -16.73
C ASN A 398 -1.49 32.97 -16.54
N PRO A 399 -1.58 33.83 -17.59
CA PRO A 399 -1.74 35.29 -17.42
C PRO A 399 -2.95 35.68 -16.58
N ALA A 400 -4.07 34.93 -16.65
CA ALA A 400 -5.24 35.20 -15.84
C ALA A 400 -4.95 34.91 -14.35
N PHE A 401 -4.38 33.77 -14.05
CA PHE A 401 -4.06 33.40 -12.66
C PHE A 401 -2.95 34.27 -12.03
N ILE A 402 -1.95 34.64 -12.80
CA ILE A 402 -0.98 35.68 -12.38
C ILE A 402 -1.70 36.97 -12.00
N ASN A 403 -2.64 37.42 -12.83
CA ASN A 403 -3.43 38.62 -12.53
C ASN A 403 -4.25 38.45 -11.25
N TYR A 404 -4.86 37.29 -11.01
CA TYR A 404 -5.60 36.99 -9.78
C TYR A 404 -4.67 37.02 -8.56
N GLY A 405 -3.53 36.34 -8.61
CA GLY A 405 -2.54 36.34 -7.54
C GLY A 405 -2.03 37.73 -7.19
N LEU A 406 -1.74 38.53 -8.22
CA LEU A 406 -1.30 39.94 -8.02
C LEU A 406 -2.40 40.81 -7.38
N ARG A 407 -3.69 40.56 -7.66
CA ARG A 407 -4.81 41.24 -7.01
C ARG A 407 -4.99 40.83 -5.55
N ILE A 408 -4.75 39.56 -5.21
CA ILE A 408 -4.74 39.12 -3.83
C ILE A 408 -3.61 39.77 -3.04
N GLY A 409 -2.43 39.92 -3.66
CA GLY A 409 -1.22 40.47 -3.04
C GLY A 409 -0.43 39.43 -2.23
N SER A 410 0.86 39.69 -2.03
CA SER A 410 1.82 38.71 -1.48
C SER A 410 1.46 38.28 -0.06
N GLU A 411 1.10 39.22 0.83
CA GLU A 411 0.79 38.91 2.23
C GLU A 411 -0.41 37.96 2.36
N LYS A 412 -1.53 38.33 1.72
CA LYS A 412 -2.76 37.51 1.74
C LYS A 412 -2.58 36.18 1.05
N PHE A 413 -1.87 36.17 -0.08
CA PHE A 413 -1.60 34.89 -0.79
C PHE A 413 -0.82 33.92 0.10
N TYR A 414 0.21 34.42 0.79
CA TYR A 414 1.02 33.64 1.70
C TYR A 414 0.23 33.15 2.93
N GLU A 415 -0.71 34.00 3.43
CA GLU A 415 -1.64 33.63 4.50
C GLU A 415 -2.56 32.47 4.07
N TYR A 416 -3.10 32.49 2.82
CA TYR A 416 -3.91 31.37 2.29
C TYR A 416 -3.10 30.08 2.16
N MET A 417 -1.83 30.14 1.73
CA MET A 417 -0.99 28.95 1.68
C MET A 417 -0.82 28.30 3.05
N ARG A 418 -0.67 29.09 4.12
CA ARG A 418 -0.66 28.60 5.51
C ARG A 418 -2.02 28.07 5.93
N SER A 419 -3.09 28.79 5.60
CA SER A 419 -4.46 28.42 5.98
C SER A 419 -4.93 27.13 5.34
N PHE A 420 -4.49 26.85 4.12
CA PHE A 420 -4.70 25.56 3.44
C PHE A 420 -3.78 24.43 3.94
N GLY A 421 -2.87 24.71 4.90
CA GLY A 421 -2.03 23.71 5.52
C GLY A 421 -0.79 23.28 4.74
N LEU A 422 -0.47 23.90 3.60
CA LEU A 422 0.59 23.46 2.69
C LEU A 422 2.02 23.55 3.25
N MET A 423 2.24 24.43 4.24
CA MET A 423 3.59 24.74 4.77
C MET A 423 4.02 23.86 5.94
N ASN A 424 3.18 22.92 6.34
CA ASN A 424 3.44 21.95 7.39
C ASN A 424 3.06 20.55 6.90
N THR A 425 3.40 19.54 7.69
CA THR A 425 2.82 18.20 7.51
C THR A 425 1.30 18.25 7.70
N THR A 426 0.58 17.40 7.00
CA THR A 426 -0.89 17.30 7.11
C THR A 426 -1.32 16.73 8.45
N GLY A 427 -0.44 15.94 9.09
CA GLY A 427 -0.74 15.22 10.32
C GLY A 427 -1.40 13.87 10.09
N ILE A 428 -1.28 13.31 8.87
CA ILE A 428 -1.72 11.94 8.59
C ILE A 428 -1.07 10.95 9.55
N ASP A 429 -1.80 9.94 9.92
CA ASP A 429 -1.37 8.82 10.76
C ASP A 429 -0.49 7.79 10.00
N LEU A 430 0.53 8.30 9.29
CA LEU A 430 1.52 7.52 8.54
C LEU A 430 2.88 8.21 8.61
N GLY A 431 3.93 7.42 8.80
CA GLY A 431 5.29 7.97 8.96
C GLY A 431 5.93 8.45 7.67
N GLY A 432 6.88 9.40 7.79
CA GLY A 432 7.73 9.82 6.68
C GLY A 432 7.15 10.91 5.79
N GLU A 433 6.11 11.64 6.23
CA GLU A 433 5.53 12.75 5.46
C GLU A 433 6.57 13.85 5.21
N ALA A 434 6.78 14.17 3.93
CA ALA A 434 7.66 15.26 3.53
C ALA A 434 6.93 16.63 3.62
N VAL A 435 7.70 17.66 3.86
CA VAL A 435 7.19 19.06 3.84
C VAL A 435 7.60 19.72 2.54
N GLY A 436 6.69 20.49 1.94
CA GLY A 436 6.96 21.27 0.74
C GLY A 436 8.07 22.31 0.94
N VAL A 437 8.65 22.75 -0.17
CA VAL A 437 9.71 23.78 -0.18
C VAL A 437 9.12 25.09 -0.70
N PHE A 438 9.21 26.13 0.10
CA PHE A 438 8.64 27.44 -0.17
C PHE A 438 9.68 28.55 0.05
N ALA A 439 9.57 29.66 -0.70
CA ALA A 439 10.31 30.87 -0.40
C ALA A 439 9.92 31.38 0.99
N ALA A 440 10.89 31.87 1.75
CA ALA A 440 10.59 32.48 3.06
C ALA A 440 9.74 33.76 2.88
N ASP A 441 8.79 33.97 3.79
CA ASP A 441 7.90 35.15 3.78
C ASP A 441 8.66 36.48 3.61
N SER A 442 9.78 36.64 4.32
CA SER A 442 10.65 37.82 4.26
C SER A 442 11.36 38.04 2.91
N SER A 443 11.42 36.98 2.06
CA SER A 443 12.06 37.05 0.73
C SER A 443 11.07 36.84 -0.42
N PHE A 444 9.77 36.74 -0.12
CA PHE A 444 8.72 36.49 -1.11
C PHE A 444 8.50 37.69 -2.02
N THR A 445 8.89 37.56 -3.26
CA THR A 445 8.88 38.63 -4.26
C THR A 445 7.59 38.66 -5.09
N GLN A 446 7.38 39.71 -5.87
CA GLN A 446 6.28 39.77 -6.83
C GLN A 446 6.43 38.70 -7.95
N LEU A 447 7.65 38.33 -8.28
CA LEU A 447 7.90 37.24 -9.25
C LEU A 447 7.53 35.89 -8.66
N ASP A 448 7.87 35.65 -7.37
CA ASP A 448 7.46 34.44 -6.68
C ASP A 448 5.93 34.33 -6.61
N LEU A 449 5.25 35.40 -6.23
CA LEU A 449 3.79 35.48 -6.23
C LEU A 449 3.21 35.11 -7.62
N ALA A 450 3.78 35.68 -8.68
CA ALA A 450 3.32 35.39 -10.04
C ALA A 450 3.51 33.94 -10.41
N CYS A 451 4.63 33.29 -10.05
CA CYS A 451 4.88 31.87 -10.29
C CYS A 451 3.99 30.97 -9.42
N TYR A 452 3.87 31.30 -8.13
CA TYR A 452 3.02 30.56 -7.19
C TYR A 452 1.56 30.59 -7.60
N ALA A 453 1.07 31.70 -8.14
CA ALA A 453 -0.32 31.82 -8.56
C ALA A 453 -0.77 30.79 -9.60
N PHE A 454 0.16 30.20 -10.34
CA PHE A 454 -0.15 29.09 -11.28
C PHE A 454 0.57 27.78 -10.94
N GLY A 455 1.20 27.69 -9.74
CA GLY A 455 1.70 26.45 -9.16
C GLY A 455 3.14 26.09 -9.51
N GLN A 456 4.01 27.07 -9.73
CA GLN A 456 5.44 26.87 -10.00
C GLN A 456 6.34 27.60 -9.01
N ASN A 457 7.61 27.24 -8.95
CA ASN A 457 8.66 27.77 -8.08
C ASN A 457 8.51 27.40 -6.58
N PHE A 458 7.75 26.39 -6.26
CA PHE A 458 7.65 25.77 -4.94
C PHE A 458 7.24 24.29 -5.10
N THR A 459 7.43 23.48 -4.06
CA THR A 459 7.03 22.09 -4.09
C THR A 459 6.09 21.73 -2.94
N VAL A 460 5.21 20.74 -3.17
CA VAL A 460 4.28 20.18 -2.18
C VAL A 460 4.19 18.67 -2.38
N THR A 461 3.79 17.94 -1.33
CA THR A 461 3.42 16.53 -1.49
C THR A 461 2.06 16.39 -2.17
N PRO A 462 1.79 15.31 -2.92
CA PRO A 462 0.46 15.02 -3.43
C PRO A 462 -0.61 15.02 -2.33
N LEU A 463 -0.28 14.49 -1.14
CA LEU A 463 -1.20 14.44 0.00
C LEU A 463 -1.58 15.82 0.51
N ALA A 464 -0.60 16.69 0.76
CA ALA A 464 -0.88 18.05 1.22
C ALA A 464 -1.70 18.84 0.19
N LEU A 465 -1.43 18.62 -1.10
CA LEU A 465 -2.16 19.26 -2.18
C LEU A 465 -3.62 18.81 -2.25
N ILE A 466 -3.90 17.50 -2.23
CA ILE A 466 -5.28 17.00 -2.31
C ILE A 466 -6.09 17.41 -1.07
N ALA A 467 -5.49 17.42 0.13
CA ALA A 467 -6.16 17.89 1.34
C ALA A 467 -6.57 19.39 1.23
N ALA A 468 -5.67 20.23 0.74
CA ALA A 468 -5.95 21.64 0.48
C ALA A 468 -7.01 21.83 -0.62
N GLN A 469 -6.97 21.00 -1.67
CA GLN A 469 -7.94 21.05 -2.77
C GLN A 469 -9.32 20.55 -2.36
N ALA A 470 -9.39 19.55 -1.46
CA ALA A 470 -10.65 19.13 -0.86
C ALA A 470 -11.33 20.27 -0.12
N ALA A 471 -10.59 21.05 0.66
CA ALA A 471 -11.12 22.22 1.32
C ALA A 471 -11.69 23.27 0.33
N CYS A 472 -11.18 23.33 -0.90
CA CYS A 472 -11.73 24.24 -1.91
C CYS A 472 -13.11 23.82 -2.43
N VAL A 473 -13.48 22.52 -2.32
CA VAL A 473 -14.69 21.97 -2.97
C VAL A 473 -15.72 21.40 -1.98
N ASN A 474 -15.38 21.23 -0.70
CA ASN A 474 -16.25 20.61 0.32
C ASN A 474 -17.01 21.62 1.20
N GLY A 475 -17.05 22.89 0.83
CA GLY A 475 -17.64 23.96 1.67
C GLY A 475 -16.60 24.81 2.41
N GLY A 476 -15.33 24.62 2.15
CA GLY A 476 -14.22 25.38 2.73
C GLY A 476 -13.52 24.73 3.91
N TYR A 477 -13.87 23.52 4.26
CA TYR A 477 -13.41 22.84 5.48
C TYR A 477 -12.14 22.03 5.24
N LEU A 478 -11.04 22.42 5.91
CA LEU A 478 -9.79 21.67 5.91
C LEU A 478 -9.85 20.56 6.96
N HIS A 479 -9.70 19.33 6.53
CA HIS A 479 -9.60 18.15 7.40
C HIS A 479 -8.16 17.63 7.46
N THR A 480 -7.81 16.96 8.56
CA THR A 480 -6.60 16.15 8.63
C THR A 480 -6.84 14.87 7.87
N PRO A 481 -6.05 14.52 6.84
CA PRO A 481 -6.14 13.21 6.21
C PRO A 481 -5.82 12.10 7.23
N TYR A 482 -6.54 10.97 7.16
CA TYR A 482 -6.30 9.84 8.05
C TYR A 482 -6.58 8.50 7.39
N LEU A 483 -5.96 7.45 7.93
CA LEU A 483 -6.06 6.07 7.47
C LEU A 483 -6.79 5.19 8.50
N VAL A 484 -6.57 5.39 9.81
CA VAL A 484 -7.17 4.57 10.86
C VAL A 484 -8.45 5.21 11.38
N GLU A 485 -9.58 4.57 11.09
CA GLU A 485 -10.89 4.99 11.60
C GLU A 485 -11.03 4.65 13.08
N ARG A 486 -10.61 3.42 13.48
CA ARG A 486 -10.72 2.96 14.87
C ARG A 486 -9.65 1.92 15.22
N ILE A 487 -9.33 1.85 16.52
CA ILE A 487 -8.48 0.83 17.11
C ILE A 487 -9.31 0.03 18.11
N THR A 488 -9.24 -1.30 18.02
CA THR A 488 -9.98 -2.22 18.91
C THR A 488 -8.98 -3.10 19.66
N ASP A 489 -9.05 -3.15 20.98
CA ASP A 489 -8.16 -3.99 21.78
C ASP A 489 -8.49 -5.49 21.66
N SER A 490 -7.61 -6.34 22.19
CA SER A 490 -7.79 -7.81 22.18
C SER A 490 -9.05 -8.31 22.90
N ASP A 491 -9.72 -7.47 23.71
CA ASP A 491 -10.95 -7.78 24.40
C ASP A 491 -12.21 -7.32 23.63
N GLY A 492 -11.99 -6.68 22.46
CA GLY A 492 -13.07 -6.17 21.57
C GLY A 492 -13.55 -4.76 21.93
N ASN A 493 -12.85 -4.03 22.81
CA ASN A 493 -13.22 -2.66 23.15
C ASN A 493 -12.57 -1.68 22.16
N VAL A 494 -13.33 -0.70 21.69
CA VAL A 494 -12.80 0.39 20.89
C VAL A 494 -12.02 1.34 21.79
N THR A 495 -10.71 1.42 21.60
CA THR A 495 -9.78 2.27 22.39
C THR A 495 -9.52 3.62 21.72
N TYR A 496 -9.69 3.69 20.41
CA TYR A 496 -9.56 4.91 19.62
C TYR A 496 -10.62 4.93 18.51
N ARG A 497 -11.14 6.10 18.22
CA ARG A 497 -11.96 6.41 17.04
C ARG A 497 -11.54 7.78 16.52
N HIS A 498 -11.38 7.90 15.21
CA HIS A 498 -11.05 9.18 14.58
C HIS A 498 -12.15 10.22 14.84
N ASP A 499 -11.76 11.47 14.98
CA ASP A 499 -12.65 12.64 15.12
C ASP A 499 -12.65 13.41 13.79
N ASP A 500 -13.77 13.37 13.08
CA ASP A 500 -13.95 14.01 11.76
C ASP A 500 -14.08 15.53 11.82
N THR A 501 -13.88 16.15 12.99
CA THR A 501 -13.96 17.61 13.14
C THR A 501 -12.93 18.31 12.24
N PRO A 502 -13.35 19.25 11.38
CA PRO A 502 -12.42 19.97 10.51
C PRO A 502 -11.44 20.80 11.32
N VAL A 503 -10.20 20.89 10.86
CA VAL A 503 -9.15 21.72 11.47
C VAL A 503 -9.56 23.19 11.48
N ARG A 504 -10.16 23.65 10.37
CA ARG A 504 -10.67 25.02 10.19
C ARG A 504 -11.50 25.14 8.91
N GLN A 505 -12.28 26.21 8.83
CA GLN A 505 -12.85 26.66 7.56
C GLN A 505 -11.92 27.71 6.94
N VAL A 506 -11.43 27.49 5.71
CA VAL A 506 -10.47 28.35 5.01
C VAL A 506 -11.18 29.34 4.10
N ILE A 507 -12.26 28.92 3.44
CA ILE A 507 -13.10 29.72 2.54
C ILE A 507 -14.57 29.49 2.86
N SER A 508 -15.42 30.41 2.41
CA SER A 508 -16.87 30.28 2.58
C SER A 508 -17.46 29.19 1.69
N GLU A 509 -18.61 28.64 2.10
CA GLU A 509 -19.39 27.68 1.31
C GLU A 509 -19.79 28.25 -0.06
N GLN A 510 -20.06 29.56 -0.13
CA GLN A 510 -20.39 30.25 -1.38
C GLN A 510 -19.20 30.28 -2.34
N THR A 511 -18.02 30.57 -1.84
CA THR A 511 -16.77 30.52 -2.63
C THR A 511 -16.54 29.10 -3.13
N SER A 512 -16.64 28.11 -2.26
CA SER A 512 -16.50 26.68 -2.61
C SER A 512 -17.49 26.28 -3.73
N ALA A 513 -18.75 26.68 -3.65
CA ALA A 513 -19.75 26.40 -4.69
C ALA A 513 -19.36 27.02 -6.04
N THR A 514 -18.84 28.25 -6.04
CA THR A 514 -18.38 28.91 -7.28
C THR A 514 -17.13 28.22 -7.86
N VAL A 515 -16.23 27.75 -7.01
CA VAL A 515 -15.06 26.97 -7.42
C VAL A 515 -15.49 25.67 -8.09
N ARG A 516 -16.44 24.93 -7.50
CA ARG A 516 -16.99 23.70 -8.09
C ARG A 516 -17.58 23.94 -9.47
N GLU A 517 -18.39 24.97 -9.66
CA GLU A 517 -18.96 25.35 -10.98
C GLU A 517 -17.86 25.60 -12.03
N CYS A 518 -16.80 26.30 -11.64
CA CYS A 518 -15.66 26.55 -12.54
C CYS A 518 -14.91 25.25 -12.89
N LEU A 519 -14.73 24.35 -11.93
CA LEU A 519 -14.02 23.09 -12.12
C LEU A 519 -14.85 22.06 -12.90
N GLU A 520 -16.17 22.07 -12.76
CA GLU A 520 -17.07 21.29 -13.59
C GLU A 520 -16.96 21.72 -15.08
N TYR A 521 -16.89 23.03 -15.35
CA TYR A 521 -16.68 23.53 -16.69
C TYR A 521 -15.33 23.06 -17.31
N VAL A 522 -14.27 22.93 -16.50
CA VAL A 522 -12.97 22.40 -16.97
C VAL A 522 -13.14 21.00 -17.57
N VAL A 523 -13.93 20.14 -16.91
CA VAL A 523 -14.17 18.76 -17.37
C VAL A 523 -15.24 18.73 -18.46
N ALA A 524 -16.26 19.56 -18.39
CA ALA A 524 -17.30 19.59 -19.41
C ALA A 524 -16.80 20.16 -20.77
N SER A 525 -15.96 21.20 -20.74
CA SER A 525 -15.61 21.97 -21.96
C SER A 525 -14.17 22.48 -22.00
N GLY A 526 -13.37 22.31 -20.95
CA GLY A 526 -12.00 22.81 -20.83
C GLY A 526 -10.93 21.74 -21.09
N THR A 527 -9.76 21.96 -20.48
CA THR A 527 -8.58 21.08 -20.58
C THR A 527 -8.78 19.70 -19.96
N GLY A 528 -9.80 19.51 -19.13
CA GLY A 528 -10.10 18.28 -18.42
C GLY A 528 -11.11 17.35 -19.11
N LYS A 529 -11.50 17.59 -20.37
CA LYS A 529 -12.56 16.84 -21.07
C LYS A 529 -12.39 15.31 -21.03
N ASN A 530 -11.16 14.84 -21.10
CA ASN A 530 -10.86 13.41 -21.06
C ASN A 530 -11.09 12.76 -19.68
N GLY A 531 -11.40 13.57 -18.65
CA GLY A 531 -11.83 13.14 -17.33
C GLY A 531 -13.35 12.98 -17.16
N GLN A 532 -14.14 13.13 -18.23
CA GLN A 532 -15.59 12.92 -18.21
C GLN A 532 -15.93 11.45 -17.90
N VAL A 533 -17.00 11.25 -17.13
CA VAL A 533 -17.60 9.94 -16.86
C VAL A 533 -19.08 10.02 -17.19
N ALA A 534 -19.54 9.15 -18.09
CA ALA A 534 -20.95 9.15 -18.53
C ALA A 534 -21.90 8.97 -17.34
N GLY A 535 -22.93 9.79 -17.28
CA GLY A 535 -23.92 9.80 -16.20
C GLY A 535 -23.47 10.51 -14.92
N TYR A 536 -22.25 11.05 -14.86
CA TYR A 536 -21.74 11.71 -13.65
C TYR A 536 -21.25 13.13 -13.94
N ARG A 537 -21.58 14.04 -13.04
CA ARG A 537 -21.05 15.40 -13.04
C ARG A 537 -19.68 15.39 -12.35
N ILE A 538 -18.62 15.55 -13.13
CA ILE A 538 -17.23 15.57 -12.66
C ILE A 538 -16.69 16.98 -12.66
N GLY A 539 -16.14 17.43 -11.54
CA GLY A 539 -15.30 18.62 -11.48
C GLY A 539 -13.82 18.22 -11.48
N GLY A 540 -12.94 19.03 -12.04
CA GLY A 540 -11.53 18.68 -12.04
C GLY A 540 -10.58 19.72 -12.61
N LYS A 541 -9.27 19.45 -12.53
CA LYS A 541 -8.22 20.33 -13.03
C LYS A 541 -7.00 19.50 -13.47
N THR A 542 -6.51 19.76 -14.67
CA THR A 542 -5.26 19.21 -15.20
C THR A 542 -4.06 19.99 -14.69
N GLY A 543 -2.92 19.30 -14.57
CA GLY A 543 -1.62 19.86 -14.23
C GLY A 543 -0.52 19.31 -15.14
N THR A 544 0.37 20.20 -15.53
CA THR A 544 1.64 19.87 -16.18
C THR A 544 2.68 20.82 -15.59
N ALA A 545 3.68 20.26 -14.94
CA ALA A 545 4.72 21.02 -14.25
C ALA A 545 6.10 20.60 -14.73
N ASP A 546 6.95 21.57 -15.05
CA ASP A 546 8.32 21.32 -15.49
C ASP A 546 9.22 20.87 -14.32
N LYS A 547 10.14 19.93 -14.57
CA LYS A 547 11.17 19.49 -13.62
C LYS A 547 12.49 20.20 -13.91
N GLY A 548 12.57 21.49 -13.55
CA GLY A 548 13.78 22.27 -13.73
C GLY A 548 14.19 22.41 -15.21
N GLN A 549 15.49 22.18 -15.52
CA GLN A 549 16.05 22.41 -16.86
C GLN A 549 16.16 21.12 -17.71
N THR A 550 15.71 19.97 -17.20
CA THR A 550 15.84 18.68 -17.92
C THR A 550 14.88 18.55 -19.07
N GLY A 551 13.79 19.31 -19.07
CA GLY A 551 12.68 19.15 -20.00
C GLY A 551 11.71 18.02 -19.63
N ASP A 552 11.96 17.35 -18.50
CA ASP A 552 11.04 16.38 -17.91
C ASP A 552 9.90 17.11 -17.23
N VAL A 553 8.77 16.42 -17.06
CA VAL A 553 7.57 17.00 -16.46
C VAL A 553 6.92 16.02 -15.50
N VAL A 554 6.18 16.57 -14.52
CA VAL A 554 5.16 15.83 -13.79
C VAL A 554 3.81 16.23 -14.35
N VAL A 555 3.04 15.26 -14.81
CA VAL A 555 1.66 15.47 -15.27
C VAL A 555 0.68 14.97 -14.21
N SER A 556 -0.43 15.68 -14.03
CA SER A 556 -1.39 15.34 -12.97
C SER A 556 -2.82 15.68 -13.36
N PHE A 557 -3.76 15.05 -12.71
CA PHE A 557 -5.17 15.38 -12.81
C PHE A 557 -5.84 15.22 -11.44
N LEU A 558 -6.47 16.30 -10.99
CA LEU A 558 -7.40 16.28 -9.86
C LEU A 558 -8.81 16.17 -10.40
N CYS A 559 -9.63 15.31 -9.81
CA CYS A 559 -11.07 15.30 -10.04
C CYS A 559 -11.85 14.96 -8.77
N PHE A 560 -13.13 15.32 -8.79
CA PHE A 560 -14.06 15.04 -7.69
C PHE A 560 -15.46 14.81 -8.25
N ALA A 561 -16.26 14.08 -7.51
CA ALA A 561 -17.65 13.76 -7.87
C ALA A 561 -18.54 13.52 -6.63
N PRO A 562 -19.86 13.80 -6.73
CA PRO A 562 -20.51 14.66 -7.74
C PRO A 562 -20.03 16.11 -7.70
N ALA A 563 -20.08 16.84 -8.81
CA ALA A 563 -19.54 18.21 -8.86
C ALA A 563 -20.31 19.19 -7.95
N ASP A 564 -21.59 18.96 -7.69
CA ASP A 564 -22.44 19.79 -6.85
C ASP A 564 -22.36 19.48 -5.35
N ASP A 565 -22.12 18.22 -4.98
CA ASP A 565 -21.91 17.77 -3.59
C ASP A 565 -20.80 16.71 -3.53
N PRO A 566 -19.51 17.09 -3.58
CA PRO A 566 -18.40 16.16 -3.63
C PRO A 566 -18.40 15.16 -2.47
N GLN A 567 -18.44 13.88 -2.80
CA GLN A 567 -18.28 12.77 -1.87
C GLN A 567 -16.84 12.24 -1.93
N VAL A 568 -16.28 12.18 -3.14
CA VAL A 568 -14.94 11.67 -3.38
C VAL A 568 -14.11 12.66 -4.18
N ILE A 569 -12.85 12.79 -3.81
CA ILE A 569 -11.83 13.56 -4.53
C ILE A 569 -10.63 12.65 -4.82
N MET A 570 -10.08 12.75 -6.02
CA MET A 570 -8.96 11.94 -6.46
C MET A 570 -7.89 12.80 -7.14
N LEU A 571 -6.64 12.58 -6.77
CA LEU A 571 -5.46 13.16 -7.43
C LEU A 571 -4.56 12.05 -7.92
N ILE A 572 -4.28 12.04 -9.23
CA ILE A 572 -3.28 11.14 -9.83
C ILE A 572 -2.14 11.99 -10.39
N THR A 573 -0.91 11.55 -10.13
CA THR A 573 0.33 12.15 -10.65
C THR A 573 1.15 11.10 -11.39
N MET A 574 1.78 11.49 -12.50
CA MET A 574 2.72 10.64 -13.24
C MET A 574 3.99 11.44 -13.52
N ASP A 575 5.13 10.85 -13.14
CA ASP A 575 6.43 11.51 -13.18
C ASP A 575 7.27 11.05 -14.38
N THR A 576 7.67 12.00 -15.21
CA THR A 576 8.54 11.80 -16.36
C THR A 576 7.97 10.78 -17.37
N PRO A 577 6.75 11.03 -17.93
CA PRO A 577 6.22 10.20 -18.99
C PRO A 577 7.06 10.33 -20.26
N SER A 578 7.12 9.23 -21.04
CA SER A 578 7.89 9.20 -22.29
C SER A 578 7.23 10.06 -23.39
N ARG A 579 8.03 10.87 -24.07
CA ARG A 579 7.60 11.61 -25.27
C ARG A 579 7.55 10.74 -26.53
N ALA A 580 8.12 9.52 -26.47
CA ALA A 580 8.18 8.61 -27.62
C ALA A 580 6.86 7.91 -27.92
N THR A 581 5.88 7.97 -27.02
CA THR A 581 4.56 7.35 -27.18
C THR A 581 3.69 8.02 -28.26
N GLY A 582 4.09 9.21 -28.71
CA GLY A 582 3.33 9.97 -29.72
C GLY A 582 2.14 10.75 -29.15
N THR A 583 1.80 10.55 -27.86
CA THR A 583 0.78 11.34 -27.17
C THR A 583 1.35 12.66 -26.70
N TYR A 584 0.60 13.75 -26.89
CA TYR A 584 0.98 15.05 -26.32
C TYR A 584 1.04 14.97 -24.81
N VAL A 585 2.21 15.31 -24.24
CA VAL A 585 2.47 15.18 -22.81
C VAL A 585 1.73 16.26 -22.02
N SER A 586 0.63 15.86 -21.39
CA SER A 586 -0.17 16.72 -20.51
C SER A 586 -1.02 15.89 -19.57
N GLY A 587 -1.44 16.49 -18.45
CA GLY A 587 -2.37 15.86 -17.51
C GLY A 587 -3.71 15.49 -18.15
N GLY A 588 -4.19 16.34 -19.09
CA GLY A 588 -5.45 16.13 -19.80
C GLY A 588 -5.44 14.96 -20.78
N ASN A 589 -4.29 14.62 -21.38
CA ASN A 589 -4.19 13.52 -22.35
C ASN A 589 -3.70 12.20 -21.75
N MET A 590 -2.90 12.26 -20.68
CA MET A 590 -2.27 11.07 -20.14
C MET A 590 -2.89 10.60 -18.82
N VAL A 591 -3.30 11.55 -17.94
CA VAL A 591 -3.79 11.21 -16.58
C VAL A 591 -5.32 11.26 -16.49
N ALA A 592 -5.95 12.27 -17.11
CA ALA A 592 -7.41 12.42 -17.05
C ALA A 592 -8.19 11.20 -17.58
N PRO A 593 -7.76 10.50 -18.67
CA PRO A 593 -8.41 9.27 -19.12
C PRO A 593 -8.36 8.16 -18.05
N THR A 594 -7.22 7.98 -17.39
CA THR A 594 -7.07 7.01 -16.29
C THR A 594 -8.01 7.35 -15.13
N ALA A 595 -8.04 8.62 -14.73
CA ALA A 595 -8.95 9.09 -13.69
C ALA A 595 -10.43 8.87 -14.04
N SER A 596 -10.81 9.10 -15.32
CA SER A 596 -12.14 8.78 -15.82
C SER A 596 -12.48 7.30 -15.67
N THR A 597 -11.56 6.41 -16.03
CA THR A 597 -11.74 4.95 -15.88
C THR A 597 -11.92 4.56 -14.41
N VAL A 598 -11.05 5.05 -13.51
CA VAL A 598 -11.15 4.75 -12.08
C VAL A 598 -12.46 5.28 -11.50
N MET A 599 -12.84 6.53 -11.80
CA MET A 599 -14.09 7.12 -11.33
C MET A 599 -15.33 6.37 -11.85
N ALA A 600 -15.30 5.86 -13.08
CA ALA A 600 -16.41 5.09 -13.66
C ALA A 600 -16.67 3.79 -12.88
N GLU A 601 -15.65 3.20 -12.29
CA GLU A 601 -15.75 1.98 -11.48
C GLU A 601 -16.14 2.29 -10.02
N ILE A 602 -15.55 3.33 -9.42
CA ILE A 602 -15.74 3.60 -7.99
C ILE A 602 -17.04 4.36 -7.67
N LEU A 603 -17.55 5.22 -8.56
CA LEU A 603 -18.76 6.00 -8.27
C LEU A 603 -20.01 5.13 -8.07
N PRO A 604 -20.31 4.14 -8.93
CA PRO A 604 -21.39 3.19 -8.68
C PRO A 604 -21.18 2.38 -7.39
N TYR A 605 -19.94 1.98 -7.11
CA TYR A 605 -19.59 1.25 -5.91
C TYR A 605 -19.84 2.07 -4.63
N LEU A 606 -19.54 3.37 -4.66
CA LEU A 606 -19.83 4.32 -3.58
C LEU A 606 -21.34 4.67 -3.46
N GLY A 607 -22.18 4.11 -4.33
CA GLY A 607 -23.63 4.38 -4.34
C GLY A 607 -23.99 5.75 -4.88
N VAL A 608 -23.12 6.39 -5.66
CA VAL A 608 -23.45 7.63 -6.35
C VAL A 608 -24.32 7.31 -7.56
N GLU A 609 -25.56 7.77 -7.53
CA GLU A 609 -26.51 7.49 -8.60
C GLU A 609 -26.18 8.26 -9.88
N PRO A 610 -26.13 7.58 -11.04
CA PRO A 610 -25.87 8.24 -12.31
C PRO A 610 -27.09 9.05 -12.79
N SER A 611 -26.83 10.20 -13.40
CA SER A 611 -27.83 11.05 -14.07
C SER A 611 -27.43 11.28 -15.52
N TYR A 612 -27.95 10.48 -16.42
CA TYR A 612 -27.61 10.52 -17.84
C TYR A 612 -28.33 11.63 -18.60
N SER A 613 -27.59 12.34 -19.45
CA SER A 613 -28.18 13.22 -20.45
C SER A 613 -28.90 12.43 -21.55
N ALA A 614 -29.75 13.10 -22.32
CA ALA A 614 -30.44 12.45 -23.45
C ALA A 614 -29.47 11.88 -24.50
N GLU A 615 -28.32 12.50 -24.70
CA GLU A 615 -27.28 12.04 -25.61
C GLU A 615 -26.55 10.80 -25.09
N GLU A 616 -26.25 10.78 -23.78
CA GLU A 616 -25.64 9.64 -23.11
C GLU A 616 -26.60 8.43 -23.08
N LEU A 617 -27.90 8.66 -22.82
CA LEU A 617 -28.92 7.60 -22.88
C LEU A 617 -28.96 6.87 -24.24
N LEU A 618 -28.69 7.56 -25.34
CA LEU A 618 -28.62 6.94 -26.66
C LEU A 618 -27.41 5.99 -26.82
N GLY A 619 -26.40 6.13 -26.00
CA GLY A 619 -25.21 5.25 -25.99
C GLY A 619 -25.27 4.14 -24.93
N MET A 620 -26.28 4.16 -24.04
CA MET A 620 -26.41 3.16 -22.97
C MET A 620 -26.69 1.76 -23.49
N ASP A 621 -26.34 0.78 -22.67
CA ASP A 621 -26.63 -0.63 -22.93
C ASP A 621 -28.13 -0.86 -23.13
N THR A 622 -28.45 -1.63 -24.14
CA THR A 622 -29.82 -2.02 -24.49
C THR A 622 -29.90 -3.51 -24.69
N THR A 623 -31.07 -4.08 -24.45
CA THR A 623 -31.31 -5.52 -24.66
C THR A 623 -31.63 -5.78 -26.11
N VAL A 624 -30.89 -6.69 -26.77
CA VAL A 624 -31.13 -7.12 -28.11
C VAL A 624 -32.50 -7.83 -28.18
N PRO A 625 -33.46 -7.35 -28.99
CA PRO A 625 -34.70 -8.07 -29.15
C PRO A 625 -34.48 -9.39 -29.91
N ASN A 626 -35.19 -10.44 -29.54
CA ASN A 626 -35.25 -11.66 -30.35
C ASN A 626 -36.10 -11.38 -31.59
N VAL A 627 -35.45 -11.49 -32.78
CA VAL A 627 -36.08 -11.26 -34.08
C VAL A 627 -36.03 -12.49 -34.98
N ILE A 628 -35.53 -13.63 -34.48
CA ILE A 628 -35.54 -14.90 -35.24
C ILE A 628 -36.97 -15.30 -35.59
N GLY A 629 -37.18 -15.70 -36.81
CA GLY A 629 -38.50 -16.06 -37.37
C GLY A 629 -39.36 -14.89 -37.84
N MET A 630 -38.89 -13.63 -37.69
CA MET A 630 -39.57 -12.44 -38.20
C MET A 630 -39.19 -12.14 -39.64
N SER A 631 -40.05 -11.38 -40.32
CA SER A 631 -39.63 -10.76 -41.57
C SER A 631 -38.53 -9.72 -41.36
N VAL A 632 -37.74 -9.47 -42.39
CA VAL A 632 -36.65 -8.47 -42.34
C VAL A 632 -37.19 -7.09 -41.94
N GLU A 633 -38.37 -6.69 -42.41
CA GLU A 633 -38.95 -5.39 -42.08
C GLU A 633 -39.42 -5.28 -40.63
N GLU A 634 -40.00 -6.34 -40.08
CA GLU A 634 -40.39 -6.38 -38.65
C GLU A 634 -39.18 -6.36 -37.77
N ALA A 635 -38.11 -7.08 -38.13
CA ALA A 635 -36.83 -7.10 -37.40
C ALA A 635 -36.17 -5.72 -37.35
N LYS A 636 -36.13 -5.03 -38.49
CA LYS A 636 -35.62 -3.65 -38.61
C LYS A 636 -36.37 -2.69 -37.69
N ALA A 637 -37.70 -2.77 -37.66
CA ALA A 637 -38.55 -1.92 -36.83
C ALA A 637 -38.23 -2.17 -35.32
N LYS A 638 -38.18 -3.43 -34.88
CA LYS A 638 -37.87 -3.79 -33.51
C LYS A 638 -36.46 -3.36 -33.06
N LEU A 639 -35.47 -3.48 -33.91
CA LEU A 639 -34.11 -3.04 -33.61
C LEU A 639 -34.04 -1.50 -33.49
N LYS A 640 -34.71 -0.80 -34.41
CA LYS A 640 -34.80 0.66 -34.39
C LYS A 640 -35.44 1.20 -33.09
N ASP A 641 -36.49 0.53 -32.59
CA ASP A 641 -37.14 0.90 -31.31
C ASP A 641 -36.21 0.78 -30.10
N ARG A 642 -35.12 0.02 -30.24
CA ARG A 642 -34.05 -0.14 -29.21
C ARG A 642 -32.80 0.65 -29.56
N ALA A 643 -32.87 1.60 -30.51
CA ALA A 643 -31.72 2.39 -30.99
C ALA A 643 -30.56 1.52 -31.51
N LEU A 644 -30.84 0.32 -32.03
CA LEU A 644 -29.88 -0.60 -32.61
C LEU A 644 -29.90 -0.47 -34.15
N SER A 645 -28.71 -0.56 -34.73
CA SER A 645 -28.52 -0.71 -36.16
C SER A 645 -28.50 -2.21 -36.56
N TYR A 646 -28.48 -2.52 -37.84
CA TYR A 646 -28.45 -3.89 -38.32
C TYR A 646 -27.57 -4.06 -39.55
N LYS A 647 -27.03 -5.28 -39.72
CA LYS A 647 -26.35 -5.75 -40.92
C LYS A 647 -27.02 -7.05 -41.38
N ILE A 648 -27.46 -7.12 -42.63
CA ILE A 648 -28.08 -8.33 -43.20
C ILE A 648 -27.01 -9.18 -43.89
N VAL A 649 -27.03 -10.49 -43.60
CA VAL A 649 -26.17 -11.50 -44.23
C VAL A 649 -27.09 -12.56 -44.85
N GLY A 650 -26.94 -12.78 -46.16
CA GLY A 650 -27.77 -13.69 -46.94
C GLY A 650 -28.96 -13.00 -47.66
N ASP A 651 -29.64 -13.79 -48.47
CA ASP A 651 -30.79 -13.37 -49.30
C ASP A 651 -32.01 -14.20 -48.96
N GLY A 652 -32.96 -13.63 -48.23
CA GLY A 652 -34.19 -14.28 -47.85
C GLY A 652 -35.23 -13.31 -47.30
N GLU A 653 -36.43 -13.78 -46.97
CA GLU A 653 -37.52 -12.94 -46.44
C GLU A 653 -37.64 -13.01 -44.91
N THR A 654 -37.01 -14.04 -44.28
CA THR A 654 -37.18 -14.34 -42.84
C THR A 654 -35.85 -14.47 -42.17
N ILE A 655 -35.72 -13.90 -40.96
CA ILE A 655 -34.51 -13.98 -40.13
C ILE A 655 -34.36 -15.42 -39.60
N THR A 656 -33.29 -16.10 -39.99
CA THR A 656 -32.97 -17.48 -39.58
C THR A 656 -32.14 -17.52 -38.31
N ASP A 657 -31.24 -16.53 -38.09
CA ASP A 657 -30.46 -16.38 -36.87
C ASP A 657 -30.03 -14.91 -36.70
N GLN A 658 -29.48 -14.58 -35.51
CA GLN A 658 -28.98 -13.24 -35.17
C GLN A 658 -27.73 -13.30 -34.30
N THR A 659 -26.86 -12.28 -34.42
CA THR A 659 -25.70 -12.08 -33.56
C THR A 659 -25.63 -10.60 -33.17
N PRO A 660 -25.62 -10.27 -31.83
CA PRO A 660 -25.78 -11.17 -30.68
C PRO A 660 -27.17 -11.81 -30.54
N ALA A 661 -27.26 -12.84 -29.70
CA ALA A 661 -28.52 -13.53 -29.44
C ALA A 661 -29.56 -12.61 -28.80
N GLY A 662 -30.84 -12.89 -28.98
CA GLY A 662 -31.91 -12.20 -28.29
C GLY A 662 -31.77 -12.30 -26.78
N GLY A 663 -31.96 -11.19 -26.09
CA GLY A 663 -31.71 -11.06 -24.63
C GLY A 663 -30.29 -10.64 -24.24
N ALA A 664 -29.34 -10.62 -25.18
CA ALA A 664 -28.00 -10.08 -24.93
C ALA A 664 -28.06 -8.58 -24.60
N ILE A 665 -27.25 -8.14 -23.66
CA ILE A 665 -27.10 -6.71 -23.30
C ILE A 665 -25.88 -6.17 -24.07
N ILE A 666 -26.13 -5.18 -24.94
CA ILE A 666 -25.11 -4.57 -25.79
C ILE A 666 -25.20 -3.05 -25.76
N PRO A 667 -24.11 -2.32 -26.06
CA PRO A 667 -24.16 -0.86 -26.15
C PRO A 667 -25.21 -0.38 -27.15
N GLY A 668 -25.94 0.69 -26.84
CA GLY A 668 -26.83 1.38 -27.77
C GLY A 668 -26.10 1.82 -29.02
N LYS A 669 -26.83 1.96 -30.11
CA LYS A 669 -26.30 2.24 -31.49
C LYS A 669 -25.42 1.13 -32.07
N SER A 670 -25.22 0.00 -31.37
CA SER A 670 -24.51 -1.17 -31.88
C SER A 670 -25.26 -1.78 -33.08
N SER A 671 -24.53 -2.53 -33.91
CA SER A 671 -25.09 -3.22 -35.06
C SER A 671 -25.34 -4.69 -34.78
N VAL A 672 -26.57 -5.17 -34.96
CA VAL A 672 -26.96 -6.58 -34.88
C VAL A 672 -26.83 -7.22 -36.25
N ILE A 673 -26.14 -8.33 -36.36
CA ILE A 673 -26.06 -9.12 -37.61
C ILE A 673 -27.29 -10.00 -37.67
N LEU A 674 -28.04 -9.89 -38.79
CA LEU A 674 -29.23 -10.68 -39.08
C LEU A 674 -28.90 -11.64 -40.22
N TYR A 675 -29.04 -12.93 -39.96
CA TYR A 675 -28.85 -13.98 -40.97
C TYR A 675 -30.18 -14.29 -41.63
N VAL A 676 -30.21 -14.30 -42.95
CA VAL A 676 -31.42 -14.48 -43.75
C VAL A 676 -31.17 -15.59 -44.79
N GLY A 677 -31.61 -16.80 -44.44
CA GLY A 677 -31.41 -17.96 -45.31
C GLY A 677 -30.00 -18.57 -45.29
N GLU A 678 -29.10 -17.99 -44.53
CA GLU A 678 -27.76 -18.52 -44.26
C GLU A 678 -27.60 -18.99 -42.82
N GLU A 679 -26.70 -19.94 -42.58
CA GLU A 679 -26.36 -20.39 -41.25
C GLU A 679 -25.42 -19.37 -40.58
N LYS A 680 -25.56 -19.21 -39.26
CA LYS A 680 -24.67 -18.40 -38.46
C LYS A 680 -23.24 -18.90 -38.56
N SER A 681 -22.30 -18.04 -38.92
CA SER A 681 -20.89 -18.37 -38.87
C SER A 681 -20.46 -18.65 -37.42
N THR A 682 -19.79 -19.79 -37.23
CA THR A 682 -19.16 -20.20 -35.96
C THR A 682 -17.70 -19.80 -35.90
N ASP A 683 -17.21 -19.08 -36.90
CA ASP A 683 -15.83 -18.65 -36.99
C ASP A 683 -15.52 -17.62 -35.89
N LYS A 684 -14.37 -17.78 -35.29
CA LYS A 684 -13.82 -16.77 -34.36
C LYS A 684 -13.45 -15.51 -35.13
N CYS A 685 -13.68 -14.39 -34.49
CA CYS A 685 -13.29 -13.07 -35.00
C CYS A 685 -11.95 -12.67 -34.41
N VAL A 686 -11.11 -11.99 -35.17
CA VAL A 686 -9.85 -11.42 -34.69
C VAL A 686 -10.08 -9.95 -34.34
N VAL A 687 -9.68 -9.57 -33.14
CA VAL A 687 -9.77 -8.20 -32.64
C VAL A 687 -8.89 -7.28 -33.49
N PRO A 688 -9.47 -6.24 -34.13
CA PRO A 688 -8.71 -5.32 -34.94
C PRO A 688 -8.02 -4.24 -34.10
N HIS A 689 -7.02 -3.56 -34.68
CA HIS A 689 -6.43 -2.36 -34.12
C HIS A 689 -7.42 -1.20 -34.16
N LEU A 690 -7.83 -0.70 -32.99
CA LEU A 690 -8.80 0.39 -32.84
C LEU A 690 -8.16 1.68 -32.32
N ILE A 691 -7.00 1.61 -31.68
CA ILE A 691 -6.30 2.76 -31.08
C ILE A 691 -5.97 3.80 -32.17
N GLY A 692 -6.14 5.07 -31.86
CA GLY A 692 -5.91 6.20 -32.77
C GLY A 692 -7.01 6.46 -33.78
N LYS A 693 -8.01 5.57 -33.91
CA LYS A 693 -9.17 5.77 -34.82
C LYS A 693 -10.17 6.74 -34.19
N THR A 694 -10.93 7.43 -35.05
CA THR A 694 -12.13 8.17 -34.62
C THR A 694 -13.20 7.19 -34.15
N PRO A 695 -14.17 7.61 -33.29
CA PRO A 695 -15.27 6.75 -32.87
C PRO A 695 -16.01 6.07 -34.05
N SER A 696 -16.26 6.81 -35.11
CA SER A 696 -16.92 6.30 -36.32
C SER A 696 -16.07 5.24 -37.04
N GLU A 697 -14.77 5.49 -37.24
CA GLU A 697 -13.83 4.53 -37.85
C GLU A 697 -13.68 3.27 -36.99
N ALA A 698 -13.57 3.44 -35.63
CA ALA A 698 -13.46 2.33 -34.70
C ALA A 698 -14.70 1.44 -34.74
N ASN A 699 -15.91 2.06 -34.71
CA ASN A 699 -17.17 1.33 -34.81
C ASN A 699 -17.27 0.57 -36.13
N THR A 700 -16.94 1.23 -37.25
CA THR A 700 -16.95 0.59 -38.56
C THR A 700 -15.96 -0.59 -38.63
N THR A 701 -14.76 -0.42 -38.08
CA THR A 701 -13.71 -1.45 -38.08
C THR A 701 -14.12 -2.65 -37.22
N ALA A 702 -14.63 -2.42 -35.99
CA ALA A 702 -15.10 -3.48 -35.10
C ALA A 702 -16.30 -4.24 -35.71
N THR A 703 -17.30 -3.51 -36.25
CA THR A 703 -18.47 -4.12 -36.88
C THR A 703 -18.08 -4.94 -38.11
N ALA A 704 -17.11 -4.48 -38.94
CA ALA A 704 -16.61 -5.24 -40.07
C ALA A 704 -15.95 -6.55 -39.63
N ALA A 705 -15.31 -6.58 -38.47
CA ALA A 705 -14.73 -7.78 -37.85
C ALA A 705 -15.77 -8.65 -37.12
N GLY A 706 -17.05 -8.30 -37.13
CA GLY A 706 -18.11 -9.04 -36.44
C GLY A 706 -18.16 -8.80 -34.90
N LEU A 707 -17.60 -7.70 -34.45
CA LEU A 707 -17.47 -7.33 -33.05
C LEU A 707 -18.32 -6.10 -32.72
N LEU A 708 -18.64 -5.92 -31.45
CA LEU A 708 -19.36 -4.76 -30.93
C LEU A 708 -18.39 -3.84 -30.18
N ILE A 709 -18.72 -2.56 -30.11
CA ILE A 709 -17.88 -1.58 -29.42
C ILE A 709 -18.70 -0.83 -28.37
N ARG A 710 -18.12 -0.68 -27.20
CA ARG A 710 -18.60 0.19 -26.12
C ARG A 710 -17.65 1.37 -26.00
N PHE A 711 -18.17 2.58 -26.06
CA PHE A 711 -17.40 3.80 -25.87
C PHE A 711 -17.44 4.23 -24.39
N SER A 712 -16.29 4.62 -23.85
CA SER A 712 -16.14 5.23 -22.52
C SER A 712 -15.29 6.50 -22.63
N GLY A 713 -15.25 7.31 -21.58
CA GLY A 713 -14.48 8.56 -21.55
C GLY A 713 -15.21 9.74 -22.18
N THR A 714 -14.51 10.55 -22.98
CA THR A 714 -15.04 11.79 -23.57
C THR A 714 -16.34 11.58 -24.34
N THR A 715 -17.40 12.31 -24.00
CA THR A 715 -18.74 12.15 -24.59
C THR A 715 -18.94 12.86 -25.94
N GLY A 716 -18.05 13.76 -26.31
CA GLY A 716 -18.12 14.52 -27.57
C GLY A 716 -17.73 13.71 -28.80
N SER A 717 -18.49 12.64 -29.13
CA SER A 717 -18.17 11.66 -30.17
C SER A 717 -18.12 12.22 -31.62
N GLU A 718 -18.61 13.41 -31.84
CA GLU A 718 -18.68 14.01 -33.19
C GLU A 718 -17.48 14.92 -33.54
N SER A 719 -16.61 15.22 -32.60
CA SER A 719 -15.40 16.02 -32.83
C SER A 719 -14.37 15.26 -33.65
N SER A 720 -13.81 15.88 -34.66
CA SER A 720 -12.74 15.29 -35.50
C SER A 720 -11.43 15.05 -34.73
N SER A 721 -11.31 15.59 -33.53
CA SER A 721 -10.14 15.43 -32.63
C SER A 721 -10.28 14.26 -31.64
N VAL A 722 -11.48 13.69 -31.49
CA VAL A 722 -11.70 12.55 -30.58
C VAL A 722 -11.12 11.28 -31.19
N ARG A 723 -10.34 10.54 -30.41
CA ARG A 723 -9.69 9.27 -30.78
C ARG A 723 -9.86 8.21 -29.72
N VAL A 724 -9.78 6.95 -30.14
CA VAL A 724 -9.61 5.81 -29.23
C VAL A 724 -8.21 5.87 -28.62
N LEU A 725 -8.13 5.92 -27.31
CA LEU A 725 -6.87 5.93 -26.53
C LEU A 725 -6.45 4.53 -26.11
N SER A 726 -7.41 3.67 -25.78
CA SER A 726 -7.16 2.28 -25.39
C SER A 726 -8.33 1.37 -25.78
N GLN A 727 -8.07 0.07 -25.85
CA GLN A 727 -9.07 -0.98 -26.09
C GLN A 727 -8.92 -2.10 -25.05
N SER A 728 -10.05 -2.66 -24.61
CA SER A 728 -10.09 -3.65 -23.50
C SER A 728 -9.60 -5.05 -23.87
N ILE A 729 -9.48 -5.35 -25.14
CA ILE A 729 -8.99 -6.62 -25.67
C ILE A 729 -7.92 -6.31 -26.71
N ASP A 730 -6.76 -6.92 -26.58
CA ASP A 730 -5.61 -6.67 -27.47
C ASP A 730 -5.88 -7.05 -28.93
N GLU A 731 -5.30 -6.28 -29.85
CA GLU A 731 -5.36 -6.60 -31.28
C GLU A 731 -4.77 -7.98 -31.56
N GLY A 732 -5.34 -8.68 -32.53
CA GLY A 732 -4.91 -10.02 -32.87
C GLY A 732 -5.50 -11.14 -32.00
N THR A 733 -6.18 -10.83 -30.90
CA THR A 733 -6.85 -11.81 -30.05
C THR A 733 -8.04 -12.44 -30.78
N GLU A 734 -8.17 -13.76 -30.74
CA GLU A 734 -9.33 -14.48 -31.28
C GLU A 734 -10.46 -14.52 -30.24
N VAL A 735 -11.62 -14.00 -30.61
CA VAL A 735 -12.83 -13.94 -29.76
C VAL A 735 -14.07 -14.40 -30.52
N GLU A 736 -15.16 -14.67 -29.86
CA GLU A 736 -16.44 -15.02 -30.48
C GLU A 736 -17.07 -13.82 -31.20
N ALA A 737 -17.76 -14.05 -32.31
CA ALA A 737 -18.52 -13.00 -33.00
C ALA A 737 -19.57 -12.38 -32.06
N GLY A 738 -19.67 -11.02 -32.08
CA GLY A 738 -20.53 -10.27 -31.16
C GLY A 738 -19.91 -9.95 -29.79
N THR A 739 -18.64 -10.30 -29.56
CA THR A 739 -17.91 -9.86 -28.37
C THR A 739 -17.87 -8.34 -28.32
N VAL A 740 -18.12 -7.76 -27.12
CA VAL A 740 -18.08 -6.32 -26.90
C VAL A 740 -16.66 -5.91 -26.49
N ILE A 741 -16.06 -5.00 -27.27
CA ILE A 741 -14.79 -4.36 -26.95
C ILE A 741 -15.08 -2.99 -26.36
N THR A 742 -14.66 -2.73 -25.13
CA THR A 742 -14.72 -1.39 -24.54
C THR A 742 -13.51 -0.59 -25.02
N VAL A 743 -13.74 0.60 -25.56
CA VAL A 743 -12.69 1.54 -25.97
C VAL A 743 -12.85 2.85 -25.21
N GLN A 744 -11.73 3.41 -24.78
CA GLN A 744 -11.70 4.71 -24.14
C GLN A 744 -11.46 5.79 -25.17
N LEU A 745 -12.34 6.79 -25.19
CA LEU A 745 -12.22 7.96 -26.06
C LEU A 745 -11.51 9.10 -25.32
N GLY A 746 -10.68 9.84 -26.05
CA GLY A 746 -10.09 11.08 -25.58
C GLY A 746 -10.01 12.12 -26.68
N ASP A 747 -10.14 13.38 -26.32
CA ASP A 747 -9.97 14.52 -27.23
C ASP A 747 -8.48 14.88 -27.31
N THR A 748 -7.83 14.52 -28.41
CA THR A 748 -6.41 14.77 -28.67
C THR A 748 -6.08 16.24 -28.95
N SER A 749 -7.08 17.11 -29.08
CA SER A 749 -6.89 18.56 -29.23
C SER A 749 -6.70 19.27 -27.88
N VAL A 750 -6.87 18.57 -26.78
CA VAL A 750 -6.64 19.13 -25.43
C VAL A 750 -5.16 19.47 -25.28
N THR A 751 -4.88 20.74 -25.02
CA THR A 751 -3.55 21.28 -24.71
C THR A 751 -3.65 22.05 -23.41
N ASP A 752 -2.86 21.67 -22.43
CA ASP A 752 -2.77 22.35 -21.12
C ASP A 752 -1.98 23.64 -21.23
#